data_71d9a9b456ca5319f688b1320b01db43
#
_entry.id   71d9a9b456ca5319f688b1320b01db43
#
_cell.length_a   1.000
_cell.length_b   1.000
_cell.length_c   1.000
_cell.angle_alpha   90.00
_cell.angle_beta   90.00
_cell.angle_gamma   90.00
#
_symmetry.space_group_name_H-M   'P 1'
#
loop_
_entity.id
_entity.type
_entity.pdbx_description
1 polymer ?
#
loop_
_entity_poly.entity_id
_entity_poly.type
_entity_poly.pdbx_seq_one_letter_code
_entity_poly.pdbx_strand_id
1 'polypeptide(L)'
;MRLPPCKIPLARKLLLVCRKGRKGNSMATFNGTYENAYAQQLMGEFFRNSLRYFKGEVRDSEYFKPVMSMLDERGIEQRIYDRFGGEALVKCGVARTCEEAGRGPHNGRQYGAPAMFYGHDDPVDTLQELWNSKEHRETCRQLLVEIADEFTAGRMKAAADDPLRKRFSELKRFFKFSDLEIAALMYSFVKVNTAFTNDPFSGRRANNDLKNDRLNFFAMCIDRSVAEVRELRNSESRLRKYDFLDSDLDIRGCIQDYLTGEDDTPLQGRFYRKAKCEDVLPWDFYGPQLRRHGELLKRLVRSKGDGSGVNILLYGEPGTGKTSFATTLARELGLDLYEIMHGEEDGRNTSLGSRLVGVQVCNEQIAGRSGMMMVDEADQILSTDMGGGFFGMIFSGRRNASEKGQVNSMLDSIRVPTVWISNADPDTMADSVRRRFDYSICFRKLTHSMRASIWRNNIAKHGLGGLIPDGDVDALAAKYTTSAGGIAMVLKNLKAMSPAAEEVPQLLENLMKPHCELMGAGTADDLMLPAKDYSLDGLNLKGDVGLPQISEAVEGFLREAESGESSAADRPRMNILLWGPPGTGKTEFVKYLAKKVGRKVVVKMGSDLLSMWVGGTEKNIRRAFEEAEADNAILFLDEIDGIVQDRSGAQRSWEVTQVNELLHRMENFKGVMVAATNFMDNLDAAIMRRFTFKLQFDYLEEEGKRIFFERMFQTALGEDDAKRLAGIPNLAPGDFRTVRQSLYYLGGAVTNATRLDGLEKESSLKKGAARSIGF
;
A
#
# COMPACT_ATOMS: atom_id res chain seq x y z
N MET A 1 28.39 21.69 44.44
CA MET A 1 27.81 20.32 44.46
C MET A 1 28.08 19.65 43.13
N ARG A 2 29.00 18.69 43.12
CA ARG A 2 29.42 17.92 41.93
C ARG A 2 28.49 16.70 41.82
N LEU A 3 27.85 16.50 40.66
CA LEU A 3 27.13 15.27 40.31
C LEU A 3 28.13 14.21 39.82
N PRO A 4 27.96 12.92 40.18
CA PRO A 4 28.90 11.85 39.81
C PRO A 4 28.64 11.33 38.41
N PRO A 5 29.64 10.67 37.76
CA PRO A 5 29.52 10.21 36.37
C PRO A 5 28.66 8.94 36.23
N CYS A 6 27.77 8.97 35.28
CA CYS A 6 26.87 7.85 34.93
C CYS A 6 27.69 6.73 34.25
N LYS A 7 27.71 5.56 34.85
CA LYS A 7 28.34 4.34 34.33
C LYS A 7 27.41 3.73 33.25
N ILE A 8 27.89 3.63 32.02
CA ILE A 8 27.30 2.80 30.98
C ILE A 8 27.86 1.38 31.10
N PRO A 9 27.06 0.39 31.51
CA PRO A 9 27.30 -0.98 31.15
C PRO A 9 25.98 -1.76 30.88
N LEU A 10 25.14 -1.34 29.97
CA LEU A 10 23.99 -2.18 29.54
C LEU A 10 24.14 -2.71 28.12
N ALA A 11 24.87 -2.05 27.24
CA ALA A 11 25.01 -2.49 25.84
C ALA A 11 25.88 -3.74 25.65
N ARG A 12 26.83 -4.00 26.57
CA ARG A 12 27.69 -5.21 26.51
C ARG A 12 27.05 -6.48 27.10
N LYS A 13 26.00 -6.39 27.91
CA LYS A 13 25.31 -7.56 28.46
C LYS A 13 24.19 -8.08 27.55
N LEU A 14 23.59 -7.24 26.70
CA LEU A 14 22.60 -7.66 25.72
C LEU A 14 23.20 -8.43 24.54
N LEU A 15 24.44 -8.13 24.16
CA LEU A 15 25.16 -8.87 23.10
C LEU A 15 25.65 -10.26 23.54
N LEU A 16 25.70 -10.55 24.83
CA LEU A 16 26.14 -11.87 25.37
C LEU A 16 24.97 -12.81 25.70
N VAL A 17 23.75 -12.30 25.81
CA VAL A 17 22.55 -13.13 26.07
C VAL A 17 21.95 -13.68 24.78
N CYS A 18 22.11 -13.00 23.63
CA CYS A 18 21.70 -13.53 22.33
C CYS A 18 22.59 -14.66 21.78
N ARG A 19 23.76 -14.92 22.41
CA ARG A 19 24.69 -15.99 21.98
C ARG A 19 24.48 -17.37 22.63
N LYS A 20 23.51 -17.56 23.50
CA LYS A 20 23.32 -18.85 24.22
C LYS A 20 22.03 -19.61 23.88
N GLY A 21 21.36 -19.35 22.78
CA GLY A 21 20.05 -19.91 22.47
C GLY A 21 19.85 -20.61 21.12
N ARG A 22 20.88 -20.88 20.34
CA ARG A 22 20.73 -21.71 19.12
C ARG A 22 21.96 -22.57 18.91
N LYS A 23 21.88 -23.84 19.30
CA LYS A 23 22.70 -24.92 18.77
C LYS A 23 22.11 -25.32 17.41
N GLY A 24 22.55 -24.68 16.36
CA GLY A 24 22.33 -25.03 14.99
C GLY A 24 23.40 -24.29 14.17
N ASN A 25 24.23 -25.03 13.47
CA ASN A 25 25.38 -24.65 12.66
C ASN A 25 25.41 -23.16 12.22
N SER A 26 25.86 -22.27 13.10
CA SER A 26 26.21 -20.93 12.70
C SER A 26 27.59 -21.01 12.02
N MET A 27 27.63 -20.85 10.71
CA MET A 27 28.88 -20.61 9.99
C MET A 27 29.52 -19.34 10.52
N ALA A 28 30.71 -19.50 11.10
CA ALA A 28 31.48 -18.36 11.62
C ALA A 28 32.09 -17.60 10.43
N THR A 29 31.78 -16.32 10.30
CA THR A 29 32.52 -15.40 9.45
C THR A 29 33.79 -15.00 10.18
N PHE A 30 34.91 -15.50 9.73
CA PHE A 30 36.22 -15.02 10.13
C PHE A 30 36.73 -14.07 9.06
N ASN A 31 37.11 -12.85 9.40
CA ASN A 31 37.63 -11.80 8.50
C ASN A 31 36.77 -11.46 7.27
N GLY A 32 35.44 -11.59 7.35
CA GLY A 32 34.53 -11.18 6.27
C GLY A 32 34.47 -12.14 5.07
N THR A 33 35.13 -13.30 5.12
CA THR A 33 35.06 -14.33 4.08
C THR A 33 34.11 -15.46 4.50
N TYR A 34 33.26 -15.88 3.56
CA TYR A 34 32.31 -16.98 3.75
C TYR A 34 33.04 -18.32 3.66
N GLU A 35 33.28 -18.98 4.81
CA GLU A 35 33.95 -20.26 4.90
C GLU A 35 33.01 -21.45 4.59
N ASN A 36 32.68 -21.63 3.32
CA ASN A 36 31.86 -22.73 2.84
C ASN A 36 32.69 -23.58 1.86
N ALA A 37 32.66 -24.91 2.03
CA ALA A 37 33.48 -25.81 1.23
C ALA A 37 33.17 -25.72 -0.28
N TYR A 38 31.89 -25.58 -0.64
CA TYR A 38 31.48 -25.45 -2.03
C TYR A 38 31.84 -24.08 -2.62
N ALA A 39 31.67 -22.99 -1.86
CA ALA A 39 32.08 -21.65 -2.29
C ALA A 39 33.60 -21.60 -2.53
N GLN A 40 34.39 -22.21 -1.65
CA GLN A 40 35.84 -22.31 -1.78
C GLN A 40 36.25 -23.16 -2.98
N GLN A 41 35.55 -24.28 -3.26
CA GLN A 41 35.76 -25.06 -4.47
C GLN A 41 35.51 -24.20 -5.73
N LEU A 42 34.37 -23.52 -5.81
CA LEU A 42 34.02 -22.65 -6.94
C LEU A 42 35.05 -21.52 -7.11
N MET A 43 35.52 -20.92 -6.01
CA MET A 43 36.58 -19.91 -6.03
C MET A 43 37.85 -20.46 -6.71
N GLY A 44 38.28 -21.66 -6.33
CA GLY A 44 39.42 -22.32 -6.92
C GLY A 44 39.24 -22.59 -8.44
N GLU A 45 38.05 -23.08 -8.83
CA GLU A 45 37.70 -23.31 -10.22
C GLU A 45 37.70 -22.03 -11.06
N PHE A 46 37.09 -20.96 -10.58
CA PHE A 46 37.04 -19.68 -11.30
C PHE A 46 38.43 -19.03 -11.40
N PHE A 47 39.20 -19.05 -10.32
CA PHE A 47 40.56 -18.55 -10.33
C PHE A 47 41.42 -19.35 -11.34
N ARG A 48 41.39 -20.70 -11.31
CA ARG A 48 42.07 -21.54 -12.27
C ARG A 48 41.70 -21.20 -13.70
N ASN A 49 40.41 -21.04 -14.00
CA ASN A 49 39.94 -20.69 -15.34
C ASN A 49 40.46 -19.31 -15.76
N SER A 50 40.44 -18.32 -14.86
CA SER A 50 40.99 -16.99 -15.16
C SER A 50 42.47 -17.07 -15.51
N LEU A 51 43.27 -17.86 -14.78
CA LEU A 51 44.69 -18.06 -15.05
C LEU A 51 44.97 -18.69 -16.40
N ARG A 52 44.12 -19.62 -16.88
CA ARG A 52 44.24 -20.28 -18.19
C ARG A 52 44.09 -19.32 -19.37
N TYR A 53 43.15 -18.38 -19.25
CA TYR A 53 42.75 -17.51 -20.37
C TYR A 53 43.36 -16.12 -20.31
N PHE A 54 43.65 -15.60 -19.11
CA PHE A 54 44.20 -14.28 -18.93
C PHE A 54 45.73 -14.27 -19.20
N LYS A 55 46.14 -13.47 -20.18
CA LYS A 55 47.54 -13.34 -20.60
C LYS A 55 48.09 -11.91 -20.42
N GLY A 56 47.28 -11.00 -19.87
CA GLY A 56 47.65 -9.61 -19.66
C GLY A 56 48.57 -9.40 -18.47
N GLU A 57 49.02 -8.14 -18.27
CA GLU A 57 49.71 -7.73 -17.05
C GLU A 57 48.69 -7.50 -15.95
N VAL A 58 49.03 -7.96 -14.73
CA VAL A 58 48.27 -7.71 -13.50
C VAL A 58 48.79 -6.45 -12.85
N ARG A 59 47.92 -5.45 -12.68
CA ARG A 59 48.30 -4.15 -12.07
C ARG A 59 48.08 -4.09 -10.59
N ASP A 60 47.17 -4.90 -10.08
CA ASP A 60 46.78 -4.97 -8.68
C ASP A 60 47.08 -6.35 -8.13
N SER A 61 48.00 -6.46 -7.16
CA SER A 61 48.40 -7.72 -6.53
C SER A 61 47.22 -8.43 -5.87
N GLU A 62 46.16 -7.71 -5.52
CA GLU A 62 44.95 -8.27 -4.94
C GLU A 62 44.26 -9.33 -5.84
N TYR A 63 44.54 -9.36 -7.14
CA TYR A 63 44.13 -10.44 -8.05
C TYR A 63 44.61 -11.82 -7.56
N PHE A 64 45.76 -11.88 -6.87
CA PHE A 64 46.32 -13.14 -6.34
C PHE A 64 45.86 -13.46 -4.92
N LYS A 65 45.06 -12.63 -4.27
CA LYS A 65 44.50 -12.92 -2.94
C LYS A 65 43.84 -14.28 -2.76
N PRO A 66 43.14 -14.85 -3.76
CA PRO A 66 42.58 -16.21 -3.65
C PRO A 66 43.64 -17.25 -3.24
N VAL A 67 44.90 -17.08 -3.65
CA VAL A 67 45.99 -17.98 -3.32
C VAL A 67 46.24 -18.02 -1.79
N MET A 68 46.08 -16.87 -1.09
CA MET A 68 46.18 -16.78 0.36
C MET A 68 45.10 -17.57 1.10
N SER A 69 43.97 -17.83 0.44
CA SER A 69 42.91 -18.72 0.95
C SER A 69 43.16 -20.18 0.63
N MET A 70 44.10 -20.46 -0.29
CA MET A 70 44.42 -21.81 -0.75
C MET A 70 45.59 -22.41 0.03
N LEU A 71 46.59 -21.57 0.35
CA LEU A 71 47.78 -21.93 1.08
C LEU A 71 48.07 -20.83 2.13
N ASP A 72 48.77 -21.19 3.22
CA ASP A 72 49.31 -20.20 4.12
C ASP A 72 50.52 -19.47 3.49
N GLU A 73 50.92 -18.33 4.06
CA GLU A 73 52.02 -17.53 3.54
C GLU A 73 53.30 -18.36 3.31
N ARG A 74 53.64 -19.18 4.30
CA ARG A 74 54.83 -20.06 4.23
C ARG A 74 54.71 -21.11 3.11
N GLY A 75 53.53 -21.66 2.91
CA GLY A 75 53.27 -22.60 1.84
C GLY A 75 53.42 -21.94 0.47
N ILE A 76 52.96 -20.71 0.30
CA ILE A 76 53.13 -19.94 -0.92
C ILE A 76 54.62 -19.61 -1.17
N GLU A 77 55.29 -19.07 -0.20
CA GLU A 77 56.72 -18.75 -0.27
C GLU A 77 57.57 -19.97 -0.62
N GLN A 78 57.29 -21.12 0.02
CA GLN A 78 58.02 -22.36 -0.26
C GLN A 78 57.80 -22.84 -1.72
N ARG A 79 56.54 -22.79 -2.22
CA ARG A 79 56.23 -23.17 -3.58
C ARG A 79 56.86 -22.24 -4.62
N ILE A 80 56.92 -20.93 -4.36
CA ILE A 80 57.62 -19.97 -5.21
C ILE A 80 59.10 -20.29 -5.26
N TYR A 81 59.75 -20.51 -4.09
CA TYR A 81 61.16 -20.83 -4.01
C TYR A 81 61.50 -22.14 -4.73
N ASP A 82 60.75 -23.20 -4.48
CA ASP A 82 60.95 -24.49 -5.10
C ASP A 82 60.84 -24.46 -6.63
N ARG A 83 59.96 -23.56 -7.18
CA ARG A 83 59.71 -23.44 -8.60
C ARG A 83 60.70 -22.53 -9.33
N PHE A 84 61.09 -21.42 -8.72
CA PHE A 84 61.88 -20.38 -9.40
C PHE A 84 63.36 -20.37 -8.99
N GLY A 85 63.67 -20.80 -7.78
CA GLY A 85 65.01 -20.76 -7.24
C GLY A 85 65.46 -19.34 -6.87
N GLY A 86 66.56 -19.24 -6.08
CA GLY A 86 67.01 -17.97 -5.55
C GLY A 86 67.51 -16.97 -6.60
N GLU A 87 68.17 -17.41 -7.65
CA GLU A 87 68.70 -16.53 -8.70
C GLU A 87 67.57 -15.83 -9.51
N ALA A 88 66.48 -16.52 -9.79
CA ALA A 88 65.34 -15.94 -10.49
C ALA A 88 64.65 -14.85 -9.63
N LEU A 89 64.51 -15.10 -8.36
CA LEU A 89 63.88 -14.14 -7.42
C LEU A 89 64.73 -12.85 -7.26
N VAL A 90 66.05 -12.96 -7.30
CA VAL A 90 66.96 -11.81 -7.31
C VAL A 90 66.83 -11.02 -8.63
N LYS A 91 66.76 -11.68 -9.76
CA LYS A 91 66.58 -11.04 -11.10
C LYS A 91 65.26 -10.28 -11.20
N CYS A 92 64.19 -10.76 -10.58
CA CYS A 92 62.89 -10.10 -10.55
C CYS A 92 62.81 -8.99 -9.52
N GLY A 93 63.88 -8.71 -8.74
CA GLY A 93 63.87 -7.67 -7.70
C GLY A 93 63.15 -8.06 -6.41
N VAL A 94 62.73 -9.33 -6.30
CA VAL A 94 62.02 -9.88 -5.15
C VAL A 94 62.95 -10.15 -3.97
N ALA A 95 64.23 -10.53 -4.24
CA ALA A 95 65.26 -10.70 -3.24
C ALA A 95 66.49 -9.85 -3.58
N ARG A 96 67.23 -9.35 -2.58
CA ARG A 96 68.42 -8.52 -2.79
C ARG A 96 69.69 -9.32 -3.09
N THR A 97 69.78 -10.52 -2.53
CA THR A 97 70.92 -11.40 -2.72
C THR A 97 70.48 -12.86 -2.85
N CYS A 98 71.31 -13.71 -3.50
CA CYS A 98 71.09 -15.16 -3.56
C CYS A 98 71.16 -15.82 -2.16
N GLU A 99 71.92 -15.24 -1.20
CA GLU A 99 71.97 -15.72 0.19
C GLU A 99 70.63 -15.47 0.93
N GLU A 100 69.99 -14.35 0.67
CA GLU A 100 68.62 -14.06 1.20
C GLU A 100 67.60 -15.00 0.59
N ALA A 101 67.70 -15.28 -0.70
CA ALA A 101 66.83 -16.21 -1.41
C ALA A 101 67.11 -17.69 -1.07
N GLY A 102 68.37 -18.03 -0.62
CA GLY A 102 68.81 -19.38 -0.33
C GLY A 102 68.63 -19.89 1.10
N ARG A 103 68.10 -19.08 2.00
CA ARG A 103 67.78 -19.51 3.36
C ARG A 103 66.43 -20.21 3.45
N GLY A 104 66.30 -21.33 2.75
CA GLY A 104 65.23 -22.28 2.94
C GLY A 104 65.14 -22.79 4.39
N PRO A 105 64.08 -23.44 4.81
CA PRO A 105 63.85 -23.87 6.17
C PRO A 105 64.90 -24.85 6.62
N HIS A 106 65.95 -24.39 7.34
CA HIS A 106 66.93 -25.26 7.95
C HIS A 106 66.34 -26.04 9.12
N ASN A 107 66.54 -27.33 9.11
CA ASN A 107 66.24 -28.33 10.11
C ASN A 107 66.37 -27.79 11.55
N GLY A 108 65.29 -27.74 12.30
CA GLY A 108 65.23 -28.09 13.68
C GLY A 108 65.69 -27.05 14.70
N ARG A 109 65.32 -25.77 14.63
CA ARG A 109 65.20 -24.91 15.82
C ARG A 109 64.06 -23.93 15.72
N GLN A 110 63.16 -24.00 16.68
CA GLN A 110 62.16 -22.98 16.96
C GLN A 110 62.84 -21.62 17.11
N TYR A 111 62.43 -20.68 16.31
CA TYR A 111 62.51 -19.21 16.33
C TYR A 111 62.96 -18.64 14.98
N GLY A 112 62.03 -17.94 14.34
CA GLY A 112 62.28 -17.05 13.21
C GLY A 112 61.90 -17.66 11.87
N ALA A 113 60.85 -17.14 11.28
CA ALA A 113 60.56 -17.32 9.86
C ALA A 113 61.82 -16.91 9.06
N PRO A 114 62.22 -17.63 8.01
CA PRO A 114 63.25 -17.15 7.12
C PRO A 114 62.76 -15.84 6.51
N ALA A 115 63.48 -14.76 6.73
CA ALA A 115 63.25 -13.48 6.07
C ALA A 115 63.64 -13.63 4.60
N MET A 116 62.81 -14.32 3.82
CA MET A 116 63.02 -14.54 2.38
C MET A 116 62.77 -13.30 1.55
N PHE A 117 61.93 -12.39 2.02
CA PHE A 117 61.45 -11.27 1.22
C PHE A 117 61.70 -9.94 1.91
N TYR A 118 62.99 -9.51 1.91
CA TYR A 118 63.36 -8.15 2.31
C TYR A 118 63.04 -7.18 1.14
N GLY A 119 61.79 -6.71 1.06
CA GLY A 119 61.39 -5.73 0.05
C GLY A 119 59.89 -5.71 -0.25
N HIS A 120 59.25 -6.87 -0.12
CA HIS A 120 57.79 -6.97 -0.22
C HIS A 120 57.28 -7.75 0.99
N ASP A 121 56.43 -7.14 1.77
CA ASP A 121 55.84 -7.73 2.98
C ASP A 121 54.76 -8.77 2.71
N ASP A 122 54.33 -8.94 1.43
CA ASP A 122 53.20 -9.79 1.03
C ASP A 122 53.56 -10.73 -0.16
N PRO A 123 53.38 -12.08 -0.03
CA PRO A 123 53.58 -13.03 -1.12
C PRO A 123 52.79 -12.72 -2.41
N VAL A 124 51.65 -12.01 -2.31
CA VAL A 124 50.83 -11.62 -3.49
C VAL A 124 51.55 -10.57 -4.36
N ASP A 125 52.33 -9.68 -3.76
CA ASP A 125 53.13 -8.71 -4.51
C ASP A 125 54.26 -9.41 -5.29
N THR A 126 54.88 -10.41 -4.69
CA THR A 126 55.84 -11.29 -5.36
C THR A 126 55.25 -12.02 -6.55
N LEU A 127 54.03 -12.58 -6.39
CA LEU A 127 53.33 -13.24 -7.49
C LEU A 127 53.01 -12.26 -8.61
N GLN A 128 52.66 -11.02 -8.31
CA GLN A 128 52.42 -9.97 -9.28
C GLN A 128 53.67 -9.66 -10.11
N GLU A 129 54.84 -9.52 -9.47
CA GLU A 129 56.10 -9.26 -10.17
C GLU A 129 56.50 -10.43 -11.07
N LEU A 130 56.47 -11.66 -10.55
CA LEU A 130 56.73 -12.86 -11.32
C LEU A 130 55.76 -13.01 -12.53
N TRP A 131 54.47 -12.70 -12.34
CA TRP A 131 53.49 -12.74 -13.43
C TRP A 131 53.76 -11.66 -14.48
N ASN A 132 54.13 -10.46 -14.07
CA ASN A 132 54.41 -9.38 -14.99
C ASN A 132 55.74 -9.49 -15.72
N SER A 133 56.65 -10.34 -15.23
CA SER A 133 57.88 -10.69 -15.91
C SER A 133 57.60 -11.56 -17.13
N LYS A 134 58.03 -11.12 -18.31
CA LYS A 134 57.86 -11.90 -19.57
C LYS A 134 58.52 -13.27 -19.52
N GLU A 135 59.68 -13.39 -18.81
CA GLU A 135 60.43 -14.61 -18.68
C GLU A 135 59.75 -15.62 -17.73
N HIS A 136 59.12 -15.16 -16.68
CA HIS A 136 58.58 -16.01 -15.62
C HIS A 136 57.09 -16.19 -15.62
N ARG A 137 56.33 -15.42 -16.41
CA ARG A 137 54.85 -15.44 -16.48
C ARG A 137 54.27 -16.83 -16.66
N GLU A 138 54.79 -17.58 -17.63
CA GLU A 138 54.22 -18.89 -17.93
C GLU A 138 54.50 -19.90 -16.79
N THR A 139 55.69 -19.84 -16.19
CA THR A 139 56.02 -20.68 -15.05
C THR A 139 55.21 -20.32 -13.81
N CYS A 140 54.99 -18.99 -13.56
CA CYS A 140 54.13 -18.51 -12.52
C CYS A 140 52.67 -18.96 -12.72
N ARG A 141 52.17 -18.86 -13.96
CA ARG A 141 50.84 -19.34 -14.33
C ARG A 141 50.65 -20.83 -14.05
N GLN A 142 51.62 -21.67 -14.44
CA GLN A 142 51.58 -23.10 -14.18
C GLN A 142 51.57 -23.43 -12.70
N LEU A 143 52.41 -22.77 -11.91
CA LEU A 143 52.42 -22.91 -10.46
C LEU A 143 51.06 -22.57 -9.82
N LEU A 144 50.47 -21.44 -10.21
CA LEU A 144 49.18 -21.01 -9.69
C LEU A 144 48.02 -21.93 -10.10
N VAL A 145 48.07 -22.49 -11.32
CA VAL A 145 47.08 -23.48 -11.79
C VAL A 145 47.22 -24.77 -10.98
N GLU A 146 48.44 -25.26 -10.71
CA GLU A 146 48.68 -26.43 -9.86
C GLU A 146 48.13 -26.23 -8.44
N ILE A 147 48.39 -25.06 -7.82
CA ILE A 147 47.85 -24.75 -6.52
C ILE A 147 46.34 -24.73 -6.50
N ALA A 148 45.70 -24.10 -7.50
CA ALA A 148 44.29 -24.05 -7.62
C ALA A 148 43.66 -25.45 -7.86
N ASP A 149 44.28 -26.29 -8.68
CA ASP A 149 43.81 -27.67 -8.95
C ASP A 149 43.91 -28.54 -7.68
N GLU A 150 45.04 -28.50 -6.94
CA GLU A 150 45.23 -29.21 -5.67
C GLU A 150 44.19 -28.78 -4.63
N PHE A 151 43.97 -27.47 -4.50
CA PHE A 151 43.01 -26.90 -3.56
C PHE A 151 41.57 -27.34 -3.89
N THR A 152 41.17 -27.26 -5.17
CA THR A 152 39.86 -27.64 -5.63
C THR A 152 39.62 -29.15 -5.41
N ALA A 153 40.59 -29.99 -5.79
CA ALA A 153 40.52 -31.44 -5.59
C ALA A 153 40.39 -31.83 -4.10
N GLY A 154 41.12 -31.16 -3.24
CA GLY A 154 41.06 -31.40 -1.78
C GLY A 154 39.65 -31.09 -1.18
N ARG A 155 38.88 -30.21 -1.81
CA ARG A 155 37.55 -29.81 -1.31
C ARG A 155 36.39 -30.55 -1.95
N MET A 156 36.59 -31.24 -3.05
CA MET A 156 35.51 -31.92 -3.80
C MET A 156 34.63 -32.82 -2.93
N LYS A 157 35.23 -33.57 -1.98
CA LYS A 157 34.50 -34.51 -1.13
C LYS A 157 33.61 -33.77 -0.12
N ALA A 158 34.12 -32.71 0.51
CA ALA A 158 33.36 -31.89 1.45
C ALA A 158 32.26 -31.06 0.76
N ALA A 159 32.53 -30.58 -0.45
CA ALA A 159 31.59 -29.79 -1.24
C ALA A 159 30.45 -30.62 -1.86
N ALA A 160 30.57 -31.94 -1.89
CA ALA A 160 29.56 -32.82 -2.52
C ALA A 160 28.20 -32.73 -1.77
N ASP A 161 28.21 -32.70 -0.45
CA ASP A 161 27.00 -32.65 0.40
C ASP A 161 26.71 -31.26 0.97
N ASP A 162 27.39 -30.25 0.49
CA ASP A 162 27.32 -28.88 1.01
C ASP A 162 25.89 -28.28 0.82
N PRO A 163 25.33 -27.62 1.84
CA PRO A 163 24.04 -26.95 1.74
C PRO A 163 23.95 -25.91 0.62
N LEU A 164 25.02 -25.14 0.39
CA LEU A 164 25.06 -24.14 -0.68
C LEU A 164 24.91 -24.78 -2.06
N ARG A 165 25.55 -25.92 -2.30
CA ARG A 165 25.41 -26.69 -3.54
C ARG A 165 23.98 -27.16 -3.76
N LYS A 166 23.30 -27.62 -2.69
CA LYS A 166 21.89 -28.00 -2.73
C LYS A 166 21.01 -26.81 -3.10
N ARG A 167 21.25 -25.65 -2.47
CA ARG A 167 20.52 -24.40 -2.78
C ARG A 167 20.70 -23.96 -4.24
N PHE A 168 21.89 -23.97 -4.79
CA PHE A 168 22.10 -23.70 -6.21
C PHE A 168 21.38 -24.71 -7.12
N SER A 169 21.37 -25.97 -6.74
CA SER A 169 20.64 -27.02 -7.48
C SER A 169 19.12 -26.82 -7.42
N GLU A 170 18.60 -26.37 -6.26
CA GLU A 170 17.20 -26.01 -6.09
C GLU A 170 16.83 -24.79 -6.93
N LEU A 171 17.64 -23.73 -6.93
CA LEU A 171 17.45 -22.56 -7.80
C LEU A 171 17.43 -22.95 -9.27
N LYS A 172 18.40 -23.77 -9.71
CA LYS A 172 18.45 -24.25 -11.10
C LYS A 172 17.18 -24.98 -11.50
N ARG A 173 16.70 -25.89 -10.65
CA ARG A 173 15.48 -26.66 -10.88
C ARG A 173 14.22 -25.80 -10.83
N PHE A 174 14.11 -24.94 -9.83
CA PHE A 174 12.91 -24.12 -9.57
C PHE A 174 12.71 -23.09 -10.68
N PHE A 175 13.76 -22.34 -11.06
CA PHE A 175 13.70 -21.30 -12.08
C PHE A 175 14.03 -21.82 -13.49
N LYS A 176 14.33 -23.13 -13.64
CA LYS A 176 14.74 -23.76 -14.90
C LYS A 176 15.93 -23.04 -15.54
N PHE A 177 16.91 -22.62 -14.73
CA PHE A 177 18.10 -21.94 -15.23
C PHE A 177 18.93 -22.86 -16.10
N SER A 178 19.49 -22.31 -17.19
CA SER A 178 20.52 -22.93 -18.00
C SER A 178 21.83 -23.07 -17.22
N ASP A 179 22.76 -23.89 -17.75
CA ASP A 179 24.10 -24.03 -17.16
C ASP A 179 24.88 -22.71 -17.17
N LEU A 180 24.63 -21.84 -18.15
CA LEU A 180 25.23 -20.52 -18.23
C LEU A 180 24.67 -19.60 -17.13
N GLU A 181 23.36 -19.57 -16.95
CA GLU A 181 22.70 -18.71 -15.95
C GLU A 181 23.11 -19.11 -14.53
N ILE A 182 23.17 -20.40 -14.23
CA ILE A 182 23.59 -20.86 -12.90
C ILE A 182 25.08 -20.63 -12.65
N ALA A 183 25.94 -20.80 -13.67
CA ALA A 183 27.37 -20.51 -13.56
C ALA A 183 27.61 -18.99 -13.30
N ALA A 184 26.83 -18.14 -13.96
CA ALA A 184 26.90 -16.70 -13.74
C ALA A 184 26.48 -16.32 -12.32
N LEU A 185 25.40 -16.93 -11.80
CA LEU A 185 24.94 -16.69 -10.43
C LEU A 185 25.97 -17.19 -9.40
N MET A 186 26.56 -18.38 -9.63
CA MET A 186 27.63 -18.92 -8.80
C MET A 186 28.85 -18.00 -8.76
N TYR A 187 29.28 -17.50 -9.93
CA TYR A 187 30.40 -16.57 -10.02
C TYR A 187 30.13 -15.27 -9.24
N SER A 188 28.96 -14.67 -9.44
CA SER A 188 28.60 -13.42 -8.76
C SER A 188 28.49 -13.62 -7.23
N PHE A 189 28.01 -14.77 -6.78
CA PHE A 189 28.00 -15.14 -5.35
C PHE A 189 29.43 -15.28 -4.79
N VAL A 190 30.29 -16.01 -5.48
CA VAL A 190 31.70 -16.21 -5.05
C VAL A 190 32.46 -14.89 -5.02
N LYS A 191 32.27 -14.03 -6.00
CA LYS A 191 32.87 -12.70 -6.08
C LYS A 191 32.57 -11.84 -4.85
N VAL A 192 31.36 -11.89 -4.31
CA VAL A 192 30.95 -11.08 -3.15
C VAL A 192 31.31 -11.74 -1.82
N ASN A 193 31.32 -13.08 -1.76
CA ASN A 193 31.37 -13.82 -0.49
C ASN A 193 32.70 -14.51 -0.21
N THR A 194 33.68 -14.42 -1.12
CA THR A 194 35.02 -15.05 -0.94
C THR A 194 36.14 -14.05 -1.21
N ALA A 195 37.37 -14.50 -1.06
CA ALA A 195 38.56 -13.70 -1.39
C ALA A 195 38.67 -13.38 -2.91
N PHE A 196 37.79 -13.90 -3.76
CA PHE A 196 37.76 -13.67 -5.20
C PHE A 196 37.05 -12.35 -5.54
N THR A 197 37.53 -11.24 -4.94
CA THR A 197 36.84 -9.94 -5.01
C THR A 197 37.34 -9.02 -6.12
N ASN A 198 38.62 -9.14 -6.53
CA ASN A 198 39.26 -8.20 -7.44
C ASN A 198 39.53 -8.81 -8.80
N ASP A 199 39.14 -8.08 -9.85
CA ASP A 199 39.54 -8.40 -11.20
C ASP A 199 40.96 -7.80 -11.50
N PRO A 200 41.73 -8.34 -12.47
CA PRO A 200 43.08 -7.87 -12.78
C PRO A 200 43.12 -6.44 -13.33
N PHE A 201 41.95 -5.81 -13.53
CA PHE A 201 41.79 -4.45 -14.05
C PHE A 201 41.40 -3.45 -12.96
N SER A 202 41.27 -3.86 -11.69
CA SER A 202 40.98 -2.96 -10.57
C SER A 202 42.08 -1.87 -10.50
N GLY A 203 41.70 -0.63 -10.22
CA GLY A 203 42.59 0.52 -10.19
C GLY A 203 42.58 1.43 -11.42
N ARG A 204 41.90 1.10 -12.50
CA ARG A 204 41.68 2.04 -13.62
C ARG A 204 40.49 2.99 -13.33
N ARG A 205 40.63 4.27 -13.71
CA ARG A 205 39.47 5.19 -13.76
C ARG A 205 38.42 4.69 -14.77
N ALA A 206 37.15 4.77 -14.39
CA ALA A 206 36.02 4.23 -15.15
C ALA A 206 35.86 4.88 -16.54
N ASN A 207 36.42 4.23 -17.56
CA ASN A 207 36.13 4.48 -18.98
C ASN A 207 35.25 3.32 -19.53
N ASN A 208 34.56 3.56 -20.65
CA ASN A 208 33.71 2.55 -21.31
C ASN A 208 34.47 1.22 -21.65
N ASP A 209 35.78 1.27 -21.83
CA ASP A 209 36.61 0.08 -22.08
C ASP A 209 36.65 -0.86 -20.88
N LEU A 210 36.57 -0.37 -19.64
CA LEU A 210 36.58 -1.20 -18.42
C LEU A 210 35.36 -2.11 -18.30
N LYS A 211 34.21 -1.70 -18.83
CA LYS A 211 33.01 -2.56 -18.79
C LYS A 211 33.18 -3.80 -19.68
N ASN A 212 33.87 -3.65 -20.81
CA ASN A 212 34.18 -4.75 -21.69
C ASN A 212 35.26 -5.67 -21.07
N ASP A 213 36.27 -5.09 -20.41
CA ASP A 213 37.34 -5.85 -19.75
C ASP A 213 36.78 -6.71 -18.59
N ARG A 214 35.85 -6.17 -17.78
CA ARG A 214 35.17 -6.93 -16.73
C ARG A 214 34.31 -8.07 -17.27
N LEU A 215 33.59 -7.85 -18.39
CA LEU A 215 32.83 -8.91 -19.04
C LEU A 215 33.74 -9.99 -19.62
N ASN A 216 34.87 -9.61 -20.20
CA ASN A 216 35.88 -10.56 -20.70
C ASN A 216 36.41 -11.43 -19.56
N PHE A 217 36.75 -10.81 -18.43
CA PHE A 217 37.24 -11.53 -17.25
C PHE A 217 36.15 -12.46 -16.67
N PHE A 218 34.93 -11.98 -16.53
CA PHE A 218 33.79 -12.79 -16.11
C PHE A 218 33.65 -14.04 -16.99
N ALA A 219 33.67 -13.86 -18.32
CA ALA A 219 33.55 -14.93 -19.29
C ALA A 219 34.68 -15.97 -19.14
N MET A 220 35.94 -15.51 -18.92
CA MET A 220 37.09 -16.38 -18.66
C MET A 220 36.87 -17.23 -17.40
N CYS A 221 36.38 -16.62 -16.30
CA CYS A 221 36.17 -17.32 -15.03
C CYS A 221 35.18 -18.47 -15.16
N ILE A 222 34.05 -18.24 -15.86
CA ILE A 222 33.01 -19.26 -16.02
C ILE A 222 33.22 -20.19 -17.25
N ASP A 223 34.35 -20.04 -17.94
CA ASP A 223 34.69 -20.82 -19.15
C ASP A 223 33.61 -20.75 -20.25
N ARG A 224 33.24 -19.50 -20.59
CA ARG A 224 32.22 -19.18 -21.61
C ARG A 224 32.68 -18.05 -22.53
N SER A 225 32.02 -17.91 -23.66
CA SER A 225 32.29 -16.79 -24.56
C SER A 225 31.75 -15.47 -24.02
N VAL A 226 32.42 -14.38 -24.39
CA VAL A 226 31.97 -13.02 -24.01
C VAL A 226 30.57 -12.67 -24.57
N ALA A 227 30.25 -13.24 -25.74
CA ALA A 227 28.95 -13.04 -26.37
C ALA A 227 27.82 -13.62 -25.49
N GLU A 228 27.99 -14.88 -25.01
CA GLU A 228 27.03 -15.52 -24.10
C GLU A 228 26.86 -14.74 -22.81
N VAL A 229 27.94 -14.26 -22.17
CA VAL A 229 27.86 -13.46 -20.94
C VAL A 229 27.19 -12.12 -21.18
N ARG A 230 27.40 -11.51 -22.35
CA ARG A 230 26.76 -10.24 -22.73
C ARG A 230 25.25 -10.39 -22.83
N GLU A 231 24.74 -11.53 -23.31
CA GLU A 231 23.31 -11.82 -23.37
C GLU A 231 22.66 -11.87 -21.97
N LEU A 232 23.38 -12.29 -20.93
CA LEU A 232 22.86 -12.28 -19.56
C LEU A 232 22.56 -10.87 -19.01
N ARG A 233 23.16 -9.82 -19.59
CA ARG A 233 22.89 -8.42 -19.24
C ARG A 233 21.60 -7.88 -19.85
N ASN A 234 21.01 -8.60 -20.79
CA ASN A 234 19.74 -8.21 -21.38
C ASN A 234 18.64 -8.23 -20.30
N SER A 235 17.74 -7.23 -20.33
CA SER A 235 16.57 -7.17 -19.45
C SER A 235 15.69 -8.42 -19.55
N GLU A 236 15.69 -9.10 -20.69
CA GLU A 236 14.91 -10.31 -20.93
C GLU A 236 15.56 -11.58 -20.37
N SER A 237 16.83 -11.55 -19.96
CA SER A 237 17.45 -12.71 -19.32
C SER A 237 16.75 -13.01 -17.99
N ARG A 238 16.59 -14.29 -17.65
CA ARG A 238 15.89 -14.70 -16.42
C ARG A 238 16.55 -14.17 -15.16
N LEU A 239 17.88 -14.09 -15.12
CA LEU A 239 18.64 -13.55 -13.99
C LEU A 239 18.33 -12.07 -13.74
N ARG A 240 18.10 -11.31 -14.82
CA ARG A 240 17.70 -9.90 -14.75
C ARG A 240 16.20 -9.76 -14.45
N LYS A 241 15.38 -10.56 -15.13
CA LYS A 241 13.93 -10.58 -15.00
C LYS A 241 13.49 -10.92 -13.57
N TYR A 242 14.19 -11.85 -12.92
CA TYR A 242 13.92 -12.24 -11.52
C TYR A 242 14.71 -11.44 -10.49
N ASP A 243 15.39 -10.38 -10.90
CA ASP A 243 16.18 -9.48 -10.04
C ASP A 243 17.26 -10.23 -9.21
N PHE A 244 17.84 -11.30 -9.76
CA PHE A 244 18.93 -12.04 -9.13
C PHE A 244 20.27 -11.36 -9.31
N LEU A 245 20.50 -10.80 -10.52
CA LEU A 245 21.67 -10.02 -10.84
C LEU A 245 21.27 -8.64 -11.35
N ASP A 246 22.09 -7.63 -11.08
CA ASP A 246 21.89 -6.29 -11.61
C ASP A 246 22.47 -6.10 -13.04
N SER A 247 22.53 -4.86 -13.55
CA SER A 247 23.07 -4.55 -14.89
C SER A 247 24.57 -4.86 -15.03
N ASP A 248 25.28 -4.88 -13.90
CA ASP A 248 26.71 -5.16 -13.86
C ASP A 248 26.99 -6.62 -13.47
N LEU A 249 25.96 -7.45 -13.43
CA LEU A 249 25.95 -8.86 -13.05
C LEU A 249 26.37 -9.09 -11.59
N ASP A 250 26.13 -8.13 -10.70
CA ASP A 250 26.33 -8.31 -9.28
C ASP A 250 25.07 -8.88 -8.62
N ILE A 251 25.25 -9.77 -7.64
CA ILE A 251 24.17 -10.49 -6.97
C ILE A 251 23.33 -9.55 -6.10
N ARG A 252 22.01 -9.75 -6.08
CA ARG A 252 21.08 -9.00 -5.26
C ARG A 252 20.88 -9.63 -3.88
N GLY A 253 20.65 -8.78 -2.85
CA GLY A 253 20.58 -9.21 -1.45
C GLY A 253 19.53 -10.28 -1.15
N CYS A 254 18.35 -10.18 -1.76
CA CYS A 254 17.24 -11.14 -1.51
C CYS A 254 17.62 -12.60 -1.80
N ILE A 255 18.46 -12.85 -2.83
CA ILE A 255 18.90 -14.21 -3.15
C ILE A 255 20.20 -14.57 -2.41
N GLN A 256 20.98 -13.57 -2.02
CA GLN A 256 22.17 -13.78 -1.23
C GLN A 256 21.84 -14.39 0.14
N ASP A 257 20.85 -13.83 0.85
CA ASP A 257 20.40 -14.33 2.17
C ASP A 257 19.91 -15.79 2.09
N TYR A 258 19.24 -16.15 1.00
CA TYR A 258 18.88 -17.56 0.75
C TYR A 258 20.12 -18.43 0.54
N LEU A 259 21.09 -17.99 -0.29
CA LEU A 259 22.28 -18.79 -0.60
C LEU A 259 23.20 -18.93 0.61
N THR A 260 23.35 -17.89 1.45
CA THR A 260 24.13 -17.95 2.68
C THR A 260 23.45 -18.76 3.78
N GLY A 261 22.13 -18.96 3.70
CA GLY A 261 21.36 -19.67 4.72
C GLY A 261 21.02 -18.80 5.93
N GLU A 262 21.06 -17.49 5.78
CA GLU A 262 20.52 -16.55 6.76
C GLU A 262 19.00 -16.64 6.84
N ASP A 263 18.36 -17.09 5.74
CA ASP A 263 16.94 -17.34 5.66
C ASP A 263 16.69 -18.76 5.09
N ASP A 264 16.03 -19.60 5.88
CA ASP A 264 15.71 -21.00 5.52
C ASP A 264 14.30 -21.17 4.93
N THR A 265 13.58 -20.08 4.63
CA THR A 265 12.25 -20.14 4.01
C THR A 265 12.32 -20.86 2.66
N PRO A 266 11.48 -21.87 2.40
CA PRO A 266 11.46 -22.56 1.10
C PRO A 266 11.24 -21.57 -0.05
N LEU A 267 11.90 -21.79 -1.19
CA LEU A 267 11.84 -20.90 -2.36
C LEU A 267 10.41 -20.53 -2.77
N GLN A 268 9.52 -21.51 -2.81
CA GLN A 268 8.12 -21.27 -3.16
C GLN A 268 7.46 -20.28 -2.19
N GLY A 269 7.65 -20.47 -0.89
CA GLY A 269 7.06 -19.64 0.16
C GLY A 269 7.53 -18.18 0.17
N ARG A 270 8.69 -17.89 -0.46
CA ARG A 270 9.19 -16.52 -0.61
C ARG A 270 8.45 -15.69 -1.65
N PHE A 271 7.93 -16.32 -2.67
CA PHE A 271 7.29 -15.64 -3.81
C PHE A 271 5.78 -15.71 -3.75
N TYR A 272 5.24 -16.88 -3.42
CA TYR A 272 3.80 -17.10 -3.37
C TYR A 272 3.46 -18.29 -2.47
N ARG A 273 2.24 -18.30 -1.97
CA ARG A 273 1.70 -19.41 -1.17
C ARG A 273 0.34 -19.85 -1.70
N LYS A 274 -0.05 -21.08 -1.44
CA LYS A 274 -1.42 -21.53 -1.66
C LYS A 274 -2.31 -20.87 -0.60
N ALA A 275 -3.32 -20.13 -1.03
CA ALA A 275 -4.23 -19.45 -0.12
C ALA A 275 -5.03 -20.48 0.70
N LYS A 276 -5.21 -20.20 2.00
CA LYS A 276 -6.07 -21.00 2.86
C LYS A 276 -7.52 -20.59 2.59
N CYS A 277 -8.28 -21.47 1.96
CA CYS A 277 -9.70 -21.22 1.65
C CYS A 277 -10.62 -21.73 2.75
N GLU A 278 -10.35 -21.39 4.02
CA GLU A 278 -11.14 -21.88 5.15
C GLU A 278 -12.51 -21.19 5.27
N ASP A 279 -12.62 -19.92 4.89
CA ASP A 279 -13.80 -19.07 5.08
C ASP A 279 -14.35 -18.54 3.74
N VAL A 280 -14.76 -19.46 2.85
CA VAL A 280 -15.31 -19.04 1.55
C VAL A 280 -16.80 -18.73 1.67
N LEU A 281 -17.17 -17.49 1.37
CA LEU A 281 -18.54 -17.03 1.41
C LEU A 281 -19.35 -17.57 0.22
N PRO A 282 -20.63 -17.95 0.39
CA PRO A 282 -21.46 -18.37 -0.72
C PRO A 282 -21.79 -17.19 -1.67
N TRP A 283 -22.07 -17.48 -2.96
CA TRP A 283 -22.42 -16.45 -3.94
C TRP A 283 -23.58 -15.54 -3.53
N ASP A 284 -24.56 -16.09 -2.83
CA ASP A 284 -25.75 -15.33 -2.40
C ASP A 284 -25.41 -14.21 -1.41
N PHE A 285 -24.25 -14.31 -0.75
CA PHE A 285 -23.75 -13.28 0.14
C PHE A 285 -23.45 -11.95 -0.57
N TYR A 286 -22.97 -12.00 -1.81
CA TYR A 286 -22.53 -10.80 -2.55
C TYR A 286 -23.66 -10.00 -3.21
N GLY A 287 -24.90 -10.48 -3.11
CA GLY A 287 -26.05 -9.85 -3.73
C GLY A 287 -26.11 -10.02 -5.26
N PRO A 288 -27.23 -9.58 -5.90
CA PRO A 288 -27.52 -9.91 -7.31
C PRO A 288 -26.49 -9.32 -8.30
N GLN A 289 -25.96 -8.13 -8.02
CA GLN A 289 -25.03 -7.46 -8.93
C GLN A 289 -23.68 -8.16 -8.98
N LEU A 290 -23.02 -8.36 -7.83
CA LEU A 290 -21.72 -9.03 -7.76
C LEU A 290 -21.82 -10.49 -8.22
N ARG A 291 -22.94 -11.16 -7.95
CA ARG A 291 -23.22 -12.49 -8.47
C ARG A 291 -23.23 -12.52 -10.01
N ARG A 292 -23.85 -11.55 -10.68
CA ARG A 292 -23.82 -11.43 -12.14
C ARG A 292 -22.39 -11.26 -12.66
N HIS A 293 -21.60 -10.41 -12.01
CA HIS A 293 -20.17 -10.26 -12.34
C HIS A 293 -19.41 -11.58 -12.18
N GLY A 294 -19.65 -12.32 -11.09
CA GLY A 294 -19.05 -13.63 -10.86
C GLY A 294 -19.39 -14.64 -11.95
N GLU A 295 -20.66 -14.73 -12.38
CA GLU A 295 -21.08 -15.62 -13.45
C GLU A 295 -20.44 -15.24 -14.82
N LEU A 296 -20.31 -13.94 -15.11
CA LEU A 296 -19.61 -13.46 -16.29
C LEU A 296 -18.12 -13.83 -16.25
N LEU A 297 -17.47 -13.64 -15.10
CA LEU A 297 -16.06 -14.01 -14.92
C LEU A 297 -15.84 -15.52 -15.08
N LYS A 298 -16.73 -16.36 -14.54
CA LYS A 298 -16.65 -17.82 -14.74
C LYS A 298 -16.70 -18.19 -16.23
N ARG A 299 -17.58 -17.55 -17.00
CA ARG A 299 -17.66 -17.74 -18.45
C ARG A 299 -16.40 -17.23 -19.16
N LEU A 300 -15.90 -16.05 -18.79
CA LEU A 300 -14.71 -15.44 -19.39
C LEU A 300 -13.47 -16.33 -19.18
N VAL A 301 -13.22 -16.78 -17.93
CA VAL A 301 -12.08 -17.65 -17.62
C VAL A 301 -12.16 -18.98 -18.36
N ARG A 302 -13.35 -19.60 -18.42
CA ARG A 302 -13.55 -20.86 -19.15
C ARG A 302 -13.43 -20.72 -20.68
N SER A 303 -13.80 -19.56 -21.23
CA SER A 303 -13.75 -19.33 -22.68
C SER A 303 -12.36 -19.14 -23.24
N LYS A 304 -11.41 -18.65 -22.43
CA LYS A 304 -10.03 -18.40 -22.89
C LYS A 304 -9.15 -19.66 -22.92
N GLY A 305 -9.59 -20.76 -22.29
CA GLY A 305 -8.86 -22.04 -22.31
C GLY A 305 -7.53 -22.04 -21.54
N ASP A 306 -6.87 -23.19 -21.50
CA ASP A 306 -5.60 -23.38 -20.81
C ASP A 306 -4.46 -22.63 -21.55
N GLY A 307 -3.76 -21.79 -20.80
CA GLY A 307 -2.57 -21.06 -21.31
C GLY A 307 -2.82 -19.64 -21.79
N SER A 308 -4.07 -19.16 -21.74
CA SER A 308 -4.42 -17.76 -22.02
C SER A 308 -4.84 -17.08 -20.73
N GLY A 309 -4.03 -16.16 -20.21
CA GLY A 309 -4.29 -15.44 -18.97
C GLY A 309 -5.52 -14.52 -19.05
N VAL A 310 -6.14 -14.28 -17.91
CA VAL A 310 -7.22 -13.30 -17.72
C VAL A 310 -6.83 -12.37 -16.58
N ASN A 311 -6.66 -11.09 -16.86
CA ASN A 311 -6.40 -10.08 -15.85
C ASN A 311 -7.72 -9.48 -15.33
N ILE A 312 -8.04 -9.72 -14.06
CA ILE A 312 -9.26 -9.26 -13.40
C ILE A 312 -8.87 -8.24 -12.34
N LEU A 313 -9.42 -7.01 -12.40
CA LEU A 313 -9.21 -5.97 -11.40
C LEU A 313 -10.41 -5.88 -10.45
N LEU A 314 -10.18 -6.10 -9.16
CA LEU A 314 -11.14 -5.80 -8.10
C LEU A 314 -10.66 -4.54 -7.37
N TYR A 315 -11.41 -3.46 -7.43
CA TYR A 315 -10.99 -2.20 -6.82
C TYR A 315 -12.10 -1.56 -5.98
N GLY A 316 -11.74 -0.64 -5.11
CA GLY A 316 -12.66 0.09 -4.24
C GLY A 316 -12.23 0.09 -2.78
N GLU A 317 -13.12 0.53 -1.88
CA GLU A 317 -12.80 0.76 -0.48
C GLU A 317 -12.30 -0.51 0.26
N PRO A 318 -11.40 -0.36 1.25
CA PRO A 318 -10.92 -1.49 2.03
C PRO A 318 -12.04 -2.15 2.84
N GLY A 319 -11.93 -3.46 3.07
CA GLY A 319 -12.90 -4.22 3.88
C GLY A 319 -14.26 -4.49 3.21
N THR A 320 -14.40 -4.25 1.90
CA THR A 320 -15.64 -4.49 1.13
C THR A 320 -15.80 -5.94 0.63
N GLY A 321 -14.84 -6.83 0.94
CA GLY A 321 -14.92 -8.26 0.59
C GLY A 321 -14.26 -8.66 -0.73
N LYS A 322 -13.35 -7.84 -1.29
CA LYS A 322 -12.63 -8.14 -2.54
C LYS A 322 -11.85 -9.46 -2.48
N THR A 323 -11.07 -9.66 -1.42
CA THR A 323 -10.27 -10.88 -1.22
C THR A 323 -11.17 -12.12 -1.05
N SER A 324 -12.26 -11.99 -0.28
CA SER A 324 -13.25 -13.06 -0.14
C SER A 324 -13.95 -13.39 -1.47
N PHE A 325 -14.22 -12.39 -2.31
CA PHE A 325 -14.80 -12.60 -3.64
C PHE A 325 -13.84 -13.38 -4.55
N ALA A 326 -12.54 -13.03 -4.55
CA ALA A 326 -11.51 -13.75 -5.30
C ALA A 326 -11.42 -15.22 -4.87
N THR A 327 -11.47 -15.48 -3.54
CA THR A 327 -11.48 -16.83 -2.98
C THR A 327 -12.72 -17.63 -3.39
N THR A 328 -13.90 -16.99 -3.35
CA THR A 328 -15.15 -17.61 -3.81
C THR A 328 -15.10 -17.93 -5.30
N LEU A 329 -14.59 -17.00 -6.12
CA LEU A 329 -14.44 -17.19 -7.57
C LEU A 329 -13.51 -18.38 -7.88
N ALA A 330 -12.38 -18.49 -7.21
CA ALA A 330 -11.45 -19.62 -7.38
C ALA A 330 -12.12 -20.96 -7.07
N ARG A 331 -12.84 -21.04 -5.94
CA ARG A 331 -13.59 -22.27 -5.56
C ARG A 331 -14.65 -22.65 -6.59
N GLU A 332 -15.42 -21.69 -7.07
CA GLU A 332 -16.46 -21.91 -8.07
C GLU A 332 -15.93 -22.33 -9.45
N LEU A 333 -14.70 -21.95 -9.75
CA LEU A 333 -13.98 -22.38 -10.94
C LEU A 333 -13.29 -23.74 -10.76
N GLY A 334 -13.18 -24.24 -9.53
CA GLY A 334 -12.42 -25.45 -9.17
C GLY A 334 -10.90 -25.24 -9.31
N LEU A 335 -10.41 -24.01 -9.14
CA LEU A 335 -9.01 -23.65 -9.26
C LEU A 335 -8.36 -23.49 -7.88
N ASP A 336 -7.12 -23.94 -7.76
CA ASP A 336 -6.27 -23.64 -6.61
C ASP A 336 -5.89 -22.15 -6.62
N LEU A 337 -6.12 -21.45 -5.51
CA LEU A 337 -5.77 -20.04 -5.39
C LEU A 337 -4.35 -19.88 -4.83
N TYR A 338 -3.51 -19.11 -5.53
CA TYR A 338 -2.15 -18.77 -5.13
C TYR A 338 -2.03 -17.27 -4.87
N GLU A 339 -1.61 -16.92 -3.67
CA GLU A 339 -1.44 -15.54 -3.22
C GLU A 339 0.03 -15.13 -3.34
N ILE A 340 0.28 -13.96 -3.93
CA ILE A 340 1.62 -13.36 -4.00
C ILE A 340 1.97 -12.75 -2.65
N MET A 341 3.19 -13.04 -2.15
CA MET A 341 3.65 -12.56 -0.85
C MET A 341 3.85 -11.05 -0.84
N HIS A 342 3.47 -10.42 0.29
CA HIS A 342 3.58 -8.96 0.51
C HIS A 342 4.86 -8.53 1.20
N GLY A 343 5.51 -9.42 1.94
CA GLY A 343 6.70 -9.18 2.74
C GLY A 343 7.38 -10.48 3.12
N GLU A 344 8.62 -10.40 3.54
CA GLU A 344 9.29 -11.48 4.23
C GLU A 344 8.67 -11.65 5.63
N GLU A 345 8.60 -12.87 6.14
CA GLU A 345 8.07 -13.16 7.49
C GLU A 345 8.82 -12.39 8.61
N ASP A 346 10.03 -11.90 8.32
CA ASP A 346 10.86 -11.09 9.21
C ASP A 346 10.48 -9.60 9.27
N GLY A 347 9.38 -9.17 8.63
CA GLY A 347 8.89 -7.79 8.68
C GLY A 347 9.69 -6.81 7.80
N ARG A 348 10.60 -7.28 6.93
CA ARG A 348 11.22 -6.44 5.91
C ARG A 348 10.22 -6.19 4.78
N ASN A 349 9.99 -4.93 4.45
CA ASN A 349 9.15 -4.57 3.31
C ASN A 349 9.77 -5.14 2.02
N THR A 350 9.06 -6.04 1.36
CA THR A 350 9.44 -6.48 0.01
C THR A 350 9.49 -5.28 -0.92
N SER A 351 10.59 -5.13 -1.65
CA SER A 351 10.69 -4.12 -2.69
C SER A 351 9.64 -4.37 -3.77
N LEU A 352 9.22 -3.33 -4.48
CA LEU A 352 8.33 -3.45 -5.64
C LEU A 352 8.87 -4.50 -6.63
N GLY A 353 10.20 -4.53 -6.85
CA GLY A 353 10.87 -5.51 -7.69
C GLY A 353 10.63 -6.95 -7.24
N SER A 354 10.74 -7.24 -5.95
CA SER A 354 10.52 -8.59 -5.42
C SER A 354 9.06 -9.06 -5.61
N ARG A 355 8.08 -8.17 -5.50
CA ARG A 355 6.66 -8.50 -5.77
C ARG A 355 6.42 -8.78 -7.25
N LEU A 356 7.01 -8.00 -8.15
CA LEU A 356 6.94 -8.24 -9.60
C LEU A 356 7.56 -9.60 -9.96
N VAL A 357 8.69 -9.95 -9.35
CA VAL A 357 9.31 -11.26 -9.47
C VAL A 357 8.36 -12.36 -8.97
N GLY A 358 7.72 -12.16 -7.81
CA GLY A 358 6.73 -13.10 -7.26
C GLY A 358 5.60 -13.40 -8.24
N VAL A 359 5.03 -12.37 -8.88
CA VAL A 359 4.00 -12.51 -9.92
C VAL A 359 4.52 -13.33 -11.11
N GLN A 360 5.71 -13.02 -11.62
CA GLN A 360 6.29 -13.72 -12.76
C GLN A 360 6.59 -15.19 -12.45
N VAL A 361 7.18 -15.46 -11.29
CA VAL A 361 7.51 -16.81 -10.83
C VAL A 361 6.24 -17.63 -10.65
N CYS A 362 5.23 -17.10 -9.96
CA CYS A 362 3.95 -17.76 -9.76
C CYS A 362 3.29 -18.07 -11.10
N ASN A 363 3.20 -17.08 -12.00
CA ASN A 363 2.63 -17.24 -13.34
C ASN A 363 3.29 -18.39 -14.14
N GLU A 364 4.62 -18.50 -14.11
CA GLU A 364 5.34 -19.57 -14.82
C GLU A 364 5.21 -20.93 -14.14
N GLN A 365 5.16 -20.99 -12.82
CA GLN A 365 5.09 -22.24 -12.06
C GLN A 365 3.70 -22.89 -12.10
N ILE A 366 2.63 -22.09 -12.14
CA ILE A 366 1.26 -22.59 -12.16
C ILE A 366 0.65 -22.62 -13.57
N ALA A 367 1.35 -22.10 -14.59
CA ALA A 367 0.93 -22.22 -15.98
C ALA A 367 0.78 -23.69 -16.38
N GLY A 368 -0.36 -24.07 -16.95
CA GLY A 368 -0.71 -25.45 -17.28
C GLY A 368 -1.16 -26.31 -16.09
N ARG A 369 -1.41 -25.70 -14.93
CA ARG A 369 -2.06 -26.32 -13.79
C ARG A 369 -3.41 -25.65 -13.55
N SER A 370 -4.33 -26.34 -12.87
CA SER A 370 -5.62 -25.76 -12.47
C SER A 370 -5.43 -24.75 -11.33
N GLY A 371 -4.83 -23.59 -11.64
CA GLY A 371 -4.48 -22.56 -10.69
C GLY A 371 -4.95 -21.16 -11.08
N MET A 372 -5.25 -20.33 -10.09
CA MET A 372 -5.55 -18.91 -10.21
C MET A 372 -4.62 -18.13 -9.29
N MET A 373 -4.10 -17.00 -9.76
CA MET A 373 -3.23 -16.13 -9.00
C MET A 373 -4.00 -14.96 -8.41
N MET A 374 -3.68 -14.57 -7.18
CA MET A 374 -4.21 -13.40 -6.51
C MET A 374 -3.07 -12.49 -6.07
N VAL A 375 -3.14 -11.23 -6.49
CA VAL A 375 -2.23 -10.16 -6.10
C VAL A 375 -3.03 -9.17 -5.25
N ASP A 376 -2.96 -9.35 -3.94
CA ASP A 376 -3.63 -8.43 -3.01
C ASP A 376 -2.77 -7.17 -2.79
N GLU A 377 -3.38 -6.06 -2.35
CA GLU A 377 -2.71 -4.76 -2.21
C GLU A 377 -1.87 -4.38 -3.45
N ALA A 378 -2.44 -4.59 -4.63
CA ALA A 378 -1.75 -4.35 -5.89
C ALA A 378 -1.49 -2.85 -6.17
N ASP A 379 -1.90 -1.95 -5.28
CA ASP A 379 -1.75 -0.49 -5.41
C ASP A 379 -0.32 -0.09 -5.73
N GLN A 380 0.65 -0.66 -5.01
CA GLN A 380 2.08 -0.37 -5.19
C GLN A 380 2.61 -0.79 -6.58
N ILE A 381 2.02 -1.84 -7.17
CA ILE A 381 2.42 -2.36 -8.48
C ILE A 381 1.73 -1.55 -9.61
N LEU A 382 0.45 -1.23 -9.42
CA LEU A 382 -0.42 -0.68 -10.47
C LEU A 382 -0.45 0.85 -10.51
N SER A 383 -0.19 1.56 -9.38
CA SER A 383 -0.21 3.01 -9.35
C SER A 383 1.05 3.60 -9.95
N THR A 384 0.88 4.67 -10.72
CA THR A 384 1.97 5.40 -11.35
C THR A 384 2.47 6.56 -10.50
N ASP A 385 1.81 6.86 -9.39
CA ASP A 385 2.03 8.01 -8.51
C ASP A 385 2.76 7.67 -7.20
N MET A 386 3.72 6.76 -7.24
CA MET A 386 4.66 6.60 -6.12
C MET A 386 5.66 7.78 -6.10
N GLY A 387 5.18 8.95 -5.72
CA GLY A 387 6.02 10.13 -5.53
C GLY A 387 5.41 11.49 -5.85
N GLY A 388 4.09 11.59 -5.91
CA GLY A 388 3.35 12.85 -6.13
C GLY A 388 3.32 13.81 -4.94
N GLY A 389 4.37 13.89 -4.12
CA GLY A 389 4.61 15.03 -3.25
C GLY A 389 5.61 15.98 -3.94
N PHE A 390 5.56 17.27 -3.62
CA PHE A 390 6.47 18.32 -4.11
C PHE A 390 7.96 17.90 -4.11
N PHE A 391 8.36 16.94 -3.25
CA PHE A 391 9.69 16.33 -3.21
C PHE A 391 9.93 15.25 -4.30
N GLY A 392 8.91 14.54 -4.75
CA GLY A 392 9.04 13.54 -5.82
C GLY A 392 9.34 14.17 -7.19
N MET A 393 8.84 15.38 -7.42
CA MET A 393 9.03 16.10 -8.68
C MET A 393 10.48 16.58 -8.88
N ILE A 394 11.25 16.76 -7.81
CA ILE A 394 12.64 17.24 -7.83
C ILE A 394 13.65 16.10 -8.05
N PHE A 395 13.31 14.85 -7.64
CA PHE A 395 14.26 13.72 -7.67
C PHE A 395 13.96 12.62 -8.70
N SER A 396 12.80 12.64 -9.40
CA SER A 396 12.35 11.52 -10.24
C SER A 396 12.69 11.61 -11.74
N GLY A 397 13.65 12.42 -12.12
CA GLY A 397 13.96 12.78 -13.52
C GLY A 397 14.52 11.69 -14.44
N ARG A 398 14.31 10.35 -14.22
CA ARG A 398 14.65 9.32 -15.25
C ARG A 398 14.20 7.87 -14.94
N ARG A 399 13.63 7.56 -13.76
CA ARG A 399 13.29 6.16 -13.41
C ARG A 399 11.90 5.72 -13.88
N ASN A 400 10.94 6.63 -14.00
CA ASN A 400 9.51 6.30 -14.18
C ASN A 400 9.13 5.65 -15.53
N ALA A 401 9.88 5.85 -16.61
CA ALA A 401 9.55 5.30 -17.92
C ALA A 401 9.90 3.79 -18.04
N SER A 402 10.97 3.35 -17.38
CA SER A 402 11.41 1.94 -17.38
C SER A 402 10.48 1.05 -16.54
N GLU A 403 10.04 1.53 -15.38
CA GLU A 403 9.16 0.78 -14.47
C GLU A 403 7.74 0.60 -15.05
N LYS A 404 7.18 1.63 -15.68
CA LYS A 404 5.90 1.53 -16.42
C LYS A 404 5.95 0.49 -17.54
N GLY A 405 7.06 0.42 -18.27
CA GLY A 405 7.29 -0.59 -19.29
C GLY A 405 7.29 -2.01 -18.73
N GLN A 406 7.90 -2.21 -17.57
CA GLN A 406 7.97 -3.52 -16.91
C GLN A 406 6.60 -4.01 -16.44
N VAL A 407 5.78 -3.15 -15.81
CA VAL A 407 4.42 -3.50 -15.38
C VAL A 407 3.54 -3.86 -16.59
N ASN A 408 3.61 -3.06 -17.66
CA ASN A 408 2.86 -3.33 -18.88
C ASN A 408 3.27 -4.67 -19.51
N SER A 409 4.57 -4.94 -19.67
CA SER A 409 5.09 -6.20 -20.19
C SER A 409 4.71 -7.40 -19.32
N MET A 410 4.72 -7.22 -17.97
CA MET A 410 4.30 -8.26 -17.05
C MET A 410 2.81 -8.59 -17.24
N LEU A 411 1.91 -7.58 -17.27
CA LEU A 411 0.48 -7.80 -17.49
C LEU A 411 0.19 -8.50 -18.81
N ASP A 412 0.93 -8.15 -19.87
CA ASP A 412 0.82 -8.79 -21.20
C ASP A 412 1.35 -10.24 -21.19
N SER A 413 2.24 -10.60 -20.26
CA SER A 413 2.85 -11.95 -20.15
C SER A 413 2.07 -12.93 -19.28
N ILE A 414 0.98 -12.50 -18.64
CA ILE A 414 0.15 -13.36 -17.76
C ILE A 414 -0.51 -14.48 -18.58
N ARG A 415 -0.35 -15.72 -18.09
CA ARG A 415 -0.86 -16.95 -18.74
C ARG A 415 -1.90 -17.69 -17.92
N VAL A 416 -2.16 -17.23 -16.70
CA VAL A 416 -3.11 -17.84 -15.78
C VAL A 416 -4.17 -16.82 -15.37
N PRO A 417 -5.39 -17.23 -14.99
CA PRO A 417 -6.37 -16.31 -14.42
C PRO A 417 -5.78 -15.60 -13.21
N THR A 418 -5.76 -14.29 -13.24
CA THR A 418 -5.12 -13.47 -12.20
C THR A 418 -6.09 -12.41 -11.70
N VAL A 419 -6.29 -12.37 -10.39
CA VAL A 419 -7.08 -11.35 -9.70
C VAL A 419 -6.15 -10.35 -9.04
N TRP A 420 -6.28 -9.11 -9.44
CA TRP A 420 -5.58 -7.95 -8.89
C TRP A 420 -6.51 -7.20 -7.96
N ILE A 421 -6.13 -7.03 -6.70
CA ILE A 421 -6.94 -6.33 -5.69
C ILE A 421 -6.29 -5.00 -5.35
N SER A 422 -7.04 -3.91 -5.52
CA SER A 422 -6.57 -2.55 -5.27
C SER A 422 -7.55 -1.82 -4.35
N ASN A 423 -7.02 -1.03 -3.42
CA ASN A 423 -7.79 -0.09 -2.61
C ASN A 423 -7.73 1.33 -3.18
N ALA A 424 -6.82 1.56 -4.13
CA ALA A 424 -6.66 2.85 -4.79
C ALA A 424 -7.74 3.08 -5.84
N ASP A 425 -7.96 4.36 -6.14
CA ASP A 425 -8.82 4.77 -7.23
C ASP A 425 -8.18 4.39 -8.58
N PRO A 426 -8.93 3.81 -9.53
CA PRO A 426 -8.41 3.48 -10.87
C PRO A 426 -7.76 4.65 -11.61
N ASP A 427 -8.14 5.88 -11.30
CA ASP A 427 -7.55 7.07 -11.93
C ASP A 427 -6.11 7.34 -11.50
N THR A 428 -5.64 6.69 -10.43
CA THR A 428 -4.22 6.68 -10.05
C THR A 428 -3.37 5.76 -10.92
N MET A 429 -4.01 4.88 -11.69
CA MET A 429 -3.37 3.97 -12.63
C MET A 429 -3.22 4.63 -14.00
N ALA A 430 -2.09 4.43 -14.67
CA ALA A 430 -1.93 4.89 -16.04
C ALA A 430 -2.94 4.22 -17.00
N ASP A 431 -3.40 4.94 -18.01
CA ASP A 431 -4.30 4.40 -19.04
C ASP A 431 -3.75 3.13 -19.72
N SER A 432 -2.42 3.07 -19.90
CA SER A 432 -1.73 1.90 -20.47
C SER A 432 -1.90 0.65 -19.60
N VAL A 433 -1.94 0.80 -18.28
CA VAL A 433 -2.16 -0.28 -17.31
C VAL A 433 -3.64 -0.68 -17.31
N ARG A 434 -4.55 0.31 -17.23
CA ARG A 434 -6.01 0.07 -17.19
C ARG A 434 -6.51 -0.75 -18.38
N ARG A 435 -5.98 -0.51 -19.58
CA ARG A 435 -6.37 -1.21 -20.82
C ARG A 435 -5.97 -2.69 -20.87
N ARG A 436 -5.15 -3.16 -19.93
CA ARG A 436 -4.66 -4.55 -19.86
C ARG A 436 -5.48 -5.44 -18.94
N PHE A 437 -6.52 -4.87 -18.33
CA PHE A 437 -7.48 -5.66 -17.58
C PHE A 437 -8.61 -6.10 -18.50
N ASP A 438 -8.84 -7.42 -18.55
CA ASP A 438 -9.93 -8.02 -19.32
C ASP A 438 -11.29 -7.72 -18.68
N TYR A 439 -11.31 -7.57 -17.36
CA TYR A 439 -12.52 -7.27 -16.60
C TYR A 439 -12.20 -6.52 -15.32
N SER A 440 -13.10 -5.61 -14.92
CA SER A 440 -12.94 -4.86 -13.67
C SER A 440 -14.25 -4.78 -12.90
N ILE A 441 -14.17 -4.86 -11.57
CA ILE A 441 -15.31 -4.76 -10.65
C ILE A 441 -15.02 -3.72 -9.58
N CYS A 442 -15.91 -2.73 -9.45
CA CYS A 442 -15.87 -1.76 -8.37
C CYS A 442 -16.60 -2.31 -7.15
N PHE A 443 -15.90 -2.46 -6.04
CA PHE A 443 -16.49 -2.79 -4.75
C PHE A 443 -16.81 -1.50 -3.98
N ARG A 444 -18.09 -1.13 -3.98
CA ARG A 444 -18.59 0.05 -3.27
C ARG A 444 -18.77 -0.24 -1.79
N LYS A 445 -19.04 0.79 -0.99
CA LYS A 445 -19.44 0.64 0.42
C LYS A 445 -20.56 -0.39 0.55
N LEU A 446 -20.51 -1.14 1.63
CA LEU A 446 -21.53 -2.14 1.93
C LEU A 446 -22.89 -1.46 2.10
N THR A 447 -23.90 -1.92 1.36
CA THR A 447 -25.28 -1.48 1.57
C THR A 447 -25.79 -1.96 2.93
N HIS A 448 -26.90 -1.38 3.42
CA HIS A 448 -27.53 -1.81 4.67
C HIS A 448 -27.85 -3.31 4.66
N SER A 449 -28.45 -3.82 3.57
CA SER A 449 -28.80 -5.24 3.44
C SER A 449 -27.57 -6.16 3.47
N MET A 450 -26.46 -5.74 2.83
CA MET A 450 -25.20 -6.48 2.88
C MET A 450 -24.62 -6.49 4.30
N ARG A 451 -24.62 -5.34 5.00
CA ARG A 451 -24.17 -5.29 6.39
C ARG A 451 -25.01 -6.18 7.31
N ALA A 452 -26.34 -6.14 7.17
CA ALA A 452 -27.22 -7.00 7.94
C ALA A 452 -26.91 -8.49 7.70
N SER A 453 -26.67 -8.89 6.45
CA SER A 453 -26.24 -10.26 6.12
C SER A 453 -24.88 -10.62 6.73
N ILE A 454 -23.93 -9.67 6.76
CA ILE A 454 -22.62 -9.86 7.39
C ILE A 454 -22.77 -10.05 8.91
N TRP A 455 -23.61 -9.25 9.56
CA TRP A 455 -23.92 -9.39 10.98
C TRP A 455 -24.49 -10.77 11.27
N ARG A 456 -25.55 -11.20 10.57
CA ARG A 456 -26.18 -12.52 10.74
C ARG A 456 -25.19 -13.67 10.60
N ASN A 457 -24.38 -13.63 9.53
CA ASN A 457 -23.41 -14.69 9.28
C ASN A 457 -22.31 -14.76 10.35
N ASN A 458 -21.80 -13.62 10.81
CA ASN A 458 -20.76 -13.61 11.85
C ASN A 458 -21.34 -13.97 13.24
N ILE A 459 -22.56 -13.55 13.57
CA ILE A 459 -23.28 -13.96 14.79
C ILE A 459 -23.42 -15.47 14.80
N ALA A 460 -23.87 -16.07 13.69
CA ALA A 460 -24.00 -17.52 13.55
C ALA A 460 -22.65 -18.25 13.65
N LYS A 461 -21.65 -17.76 12.93
CA LYS A 461 -20.27 -18.32 12.94
C LYS A 461 -19.65 -18.33 14.33
N HIS A 462 -19.87 -17.29 15.12
CA HIS A 462 -19.34 -17.18 16.46
C HIS A 462 -20.25 -17.78 17.55
N GLY A 463 -21.44 -18.28 17.20
CA GLY A 463 -22.40 -18.87 18.14
C GLY A 463 -23.02 -17.84 19.10
N LEU A 464 -23.17 -16.59 18.66
CA LEU A 464 -23.69 -15.47 19.47
C LEU A 464 -25.21 -15.26 19.29
N GLY A 465 -25.93 -16.13 18.58
CA GLY A 465 -27.38 -15.97 18.30
C GLY A 465 -28.26 -15.97 19.57
N GLY A 466 -27.81 -16.57 20.65
CA GLY A 466 -28.50 -16.50 21.96
C GLY A 466 -28.28 -15.14 22.68
N LEU A 467 -27.27 -14.39 22.31
CA LEU A 467 -26.90 -13.11 22.95
C LEU A 467 -27.32 -11.89 22.11
N ILE A 468 -27.40 -12.04 20.79
CA ILE A 468 -27.83 -10.98 19.86
C ILE A 468 -29.00 -11.54 19.03
N PRO A 469 -30.23 -11.12 19.33
CA PRO A 469 -31.42 -11.55 18.59
C PRO A 469 -31.39 -11.08 17.13
N ASP A 470 -31.95 -11.87 16.22
CA ASP A 470 -32.02 -11.52 14.79
C ASP A 470 -32.79 -10.21 14.54
N GLY A 471 -33.78 -9.90 15.42
CA GLY A 471 -34.53 -8.64 15.38
C GLY A 471 -33.68 -7.37 15.57
N ASP A 472 -32.54 -7.48 16.23
CA ASP A 472 -31.66 -6.33 16.50
C ASP A 472 -30.63 -6.11 15.37
N VAL A 473 -30.46 -7.11 14.50
CA VAL A 473 -29.43 -7.08 13.45
C VAL A 473 -29.63 -5.92 12.48
N ASP A 474 -30.85 -5.63 12.09
CA ASP A 474 -31.14 -4.54 11.16
C ASP A 474 -30.85 -3.18 11.80
N ALA A 475 -31.13 -3.02 13.11
CA ALA A 475 -30.76 -1.83 13.86
C ALA A 475 -29.23 -1.67 13.98
N LEU A 476 -28.50 -2.77 14.25
CA LEU A 476 -27.04 -2.76 14.30
C LEU A 476 -26.40 -2.42 12.94
N ALA A 477 -26.94 -3.01 11.85
CA ALA A 477 -26.49 -2.71 10.50
C ALA A 477 -26.79 -1.27 10.07
N ALA A 478 -27.84 -0.67 10.61
CA ALA A 478 -28.16 0.75 10.43
C ALA A 478 -27.22 1.63 11.24
N LYS A 479 -27.01 1.30 12.51
CA LYS A 479 -26.22 2.08 13.47
C LYS A 479 -24.73 2.12 13.09
N TYR A 480 -24.14 0.98 12.69
CA TYR A 480 -22.70 0.86 12.46
C TYR A 480 -22.39 0.68 10.97
N THR A 481 -21.86 1.72 10.33
CA THR A 481 -21.50 1.72 8.91
C THR A 481 -20.05 1.25 8.67
N THR A 482 -19.62 0.20 9.37
CA THR A 482 -18.26 -0.34 9.30
C THR A 482 -18.11 -1.44 8.24
N SER A 483 -16.86 -1.85 8.01
CA SER A 483 -16.49 -2.91 7.07
C SER A 483 -16.84 -4.32 7.58
N ALA A 484 -16.86 -5.30 6.69
CA ALA A 484 -17.06 -6.71 7.04
C ALA A 484 -16.01 -7.22 8.04
N GLY A 485 -14.75 -6.81 7.87
CA GLY A 485 -13.65 -7.14 8.78
C GLY A 485 -13.85 -6.55 10.17
N GLY A 486 -14.34 -5.30 10.26
CA GLY A 486 -14.65 -4.64 11.52
C GLY A 486 -15.74 -5.38 12.30
N ILE A 487 -16.84 -5.74 11.65
CA ILE A 487 -17.91 -6.54 12.26
C ILE A 487 -17.37 -7.87 12.78
N ALA A 488 -16.61 -8.60 11.96
CA ALA A 488 -16.05 -9.89 12.34
C ALA A 488 -15.09 -9.78 13.52
N MET A 489 -14.22 -8.76 13.55
CA MET A 489 -13.27 -8.50 14.63
C MET A 489 -14.00 -8.20 15.95
N VAL A 490 -14.99 -7.31 15.92
CA VAL A 490 -15.76 -6.94 17.13
C VAL A 490 -16.50 -8.14 17.69
N LEU A 491 -17.19 -8.93 16.86
CA LEU A 491 -17.90 -10.13 17.32
C LEU A 491 -16.95 -11.22 17.84
N LYS A 492 -15.77 -11.36 17.24
CA LYS A 492 -14.71 -12.24 17.75
C LYS A 492 -14.26 -11.83 19.15
N ASN A 493 -14.06 -10.52 19.37
CA ASN A 493 -13.64 -9.97 20.65
C ASN A 493 -14.77 -10.10 21.69
N LEU A 494 -16.02 -9.83 21.30
CA LEU A 494 -17.19 -10.02 22.15
C LEU A 494 -17.31 -11.47 22.63
N LYS A 495 -17.14 -12.44 21.72
CA LYS A 495 -17.12 -13.86 22.07
C LYS A 495 -16.01 -14.21 23.06
N ALA A 496 -14.81 -13.66 22.86
CA ALA A 496 -13.66 -13.91 23.74
C ALA A 496 -13.88 -13.39 25.17
N MET A 497 -14.68 -12.33 25.33
CA MET A 497 -15.04 -11.76 26.63
C MET A 497 -16.09 -12.59 27.39
N SER A 498 -16.83 -13.48 26.68
CA SER A 498 -17.89 -14.33 27.27
C SER A 498 -18.89 -13.54 28.13
N PRO A 499 -19.52 -12.46 27.62
CA PRO A 499 -20.36 -11.56 28.43
C PRO A 499 -21.67 -12.21 28.83
N ALA A 500 -22.27 -11.74 29.94
CA ALA A 500 -23.67 -11.98 30.23
C ALA A 500 -24.59 -11.28 29.24
N ALA A 501 -25.79 -11.79 28.99
CA ALA A 501 -26.70 -11.24 27.96
C ALA A 501 -27.04 -9.75 28.21
N GLU A 502 -27.11 -9.30 29.45
CA GLU A 502 -27.42 -7.95 29.86
C GLU A 502 -26.27 -6.96 29.54
N GLU A 503 -25.03 -7.45 29.46
CA GLU A 503 -23.83 -6.64 29.21
C GLU A 503 -23.56 -6.45 27.72
N VAL A 504 -24.11 -7.31 26.86
CA VAL A 504 -23.84 -7.35 25.41
C VAL A 504 -24.07 -6.01 24.71
N PRO A 505 -25.19 -5.28 24.92
CA PRO A 505 -25.42 -4.01 24.23
C PRO A 505 -24.34 -2.96 24.54
N GLN A 506 -23.97 -2.84 25.82
CA GLN A 506 -22.96 -1.87 26.26
C GLN A 506 -21.56 -2.24 25.79
N LEU A 507 -21.18 -3.53 25.85
CA LEU A 507 -19.88 -4.00 25.37
C LEU A 507 -19.76 -3.87 23.86
N LEU A 508 -20.84 -4.18 23.15
CA LEU A 508 -20.87 -4.02 21.68
C LEU A 508 -20.66 -2.55 21.29
N GLU A 509 -21.33 -1.63 21.97
CA GLU A 509 -21.15 -0.20 21.75
C GLU A 509 -19.72 0.26 22.05
N ASN A 510 -19.16 -0.16 23.18
CA ASN A 510 -17.79 0.16 23.59
C ASN A 510 -16.72 -0.40 22.63
N LEU A 511 -16.99 -1.50 21.94
CA LEU A 511 -16.09 -2.08 20.95
C LEU A 511 -16.27 -1.45 19.56
N MET A 512 -17.53 -1.18 19.18
CA MET A 512 -17.84 -0.67 17.83
C MET A 512 -17.49 0.81 17.68
N LYS A 513 -17.76 1.64 18.69
CA LYS A 513 -17.56 3.10 18.60
C LYS A 513 -16.10 3.48 18.32
N PRO A 514 -15.10 3.03 19.10
CA PRO A 514 -13.69 3.33 18.81
C PRO A 514 -13.23 2.77 17.46
N HIS A 515 -13.76 1.61 17.07
CA HIS A 515 -13.42 1.02 15.77
C HIS A 515 -13.98 1.86 14.60
N CYS A 516 -15.22 2.33 14.71
CA CYS A 516 -15.80 3.22 13.70
C CYS A 516 -15.05 4.56 13.63
N GLU A 517 -14.69 5.16 14.77
CA GLU A 517 -13.89 6.39 14.83
C GLU A 517 -12.53 6.21 14.16
N LEU A 518 -11.82 5.12 14.45
CA LEU A 518 -10.54 4.80 13.85
C LEU A 518 -10.62 4.66 12.32
N MET A 519 -11.71 4.09 11.82
CA MET A 519 -11.91 3.85 10.38
C MET A 519 -12.55 5.05 9.66
N GLY A 520 -12.77 6.18 10.34
CA GLY A 520 -13.47 7.33 9.77
C GLY A 520 -14.94 7.03 9.41
N ALA A 521 -15.46 5.92 9.91
CA ALA A 521 -16.86 5.55 9.76
C ALA A 521 -17.64 6.20 10.93
N GLY A 522 -18.42 7.23 10.66
CA GLY A 522 -19.30 7.84 11.67
C GLY A 522 -20.29 6.81 12.23
N THR A 523 -20.55 6.86 13.53
CA THR A 523 -21.74 6.22 14.08
C THR A 523 -22.95 7.04 13.60
N ALA A 524 -23.89 6.39 12.94
CA ALA A 524 -25.03 7.06 12.31
C ALA A 524 -25.96 7.82 13.30
N ASP A 525 -25.72 7.69 14.60
CA ASP A 525 -26.64 8.17 15.63
C ASP A 525 -26.57 9.67 15.95
N ASP A 526 -25.44 10.36 15.73
CA ASP A 526 -25.31 11.76 16.18
C ASP A 526 -25.64 12.80 15.10
N LEU A 527 -25.68 12.43 13.84
CA LEU A 527 -25.84 13.39 12.73
C LEU A 527 -27.22 13.41 12.08
N MET A 528 -28.13 12.48 12.40
CA MET A 528 -29.35 12.28 11.62
C MET A 528 -30.67 12.44 12.37
N LEU A 529 -30.65 12.60 13.67
CA LEU A 529 -31.89 12.91 14.41
C LEU A 529 -32.06 14.42 14.56
N PRO A 530 -33.27 14.95 14.33
CA PRO A 530 -33.54 16.34 14.63
C PRO A 530 -33.37 16.55 16.13
N ALA A 531 -33.03 17.79 16.54
CA ALA A 531 -32.95 18.13 17.95
C ALA A 531 -34.25 17.71 18.69
N LYS A 532 -34.13 17.22 19.94
CA LYS A 532 -35.29 16.73 20.70
C LYS A 532 -36.43 17.75 20.76
N ASP A 533 -36.09 19.03 20.72
CA ASP A 533 -37.02 20.17 20.82
C ASP A 533 -37.43 20.73 19.45
N TYR A 534 -37.07 20.06 18.32
CA TYR A 534 -37.40 20.56 17.00
C TYR A 534 -38.86 20.29 16.62
N SER A 535 -39.56 21.34 16.21
CA SER A 535 -40.90 21.30 15.65
C SER A 535 -41.00 22.31 14.51
N LEU A 536 -41.92 22.07 13.62
CA LEU A 536 -42.24 22.98 12.51
C LEU A 536 -43.02 24.19 12.96
N ASP A 537 -43.66 24.13 14.15
CA ASP A 537 -44.50 25.21 14.69
C ASP A 537 -43.68 26.46 15.01
N GLY A 538 -44.13 27.57 14.53
CA GLY A 538 -43.52 28.87 14.73
C GLY A 538 -42.40 29.23 13.78
N LEU A 539 -42.01 28.32 12.81
CA LEU A 539 -41.07 28.67 11.77
C LEU A 539 -41.71 29.64 10.76
N ASN A 540 -40.96 30.68 10.38
CA ASN A 540 -41.38 31.61 9.34
C ASN A 540 -40.88 31.11 7.97
N LEU A 541 -41.80 30.65 7.16
CA LEU A 541 -41.51 30.03 5.86
C LEU A 541 -42.32 30.75 4.76
N LYS A 542 -41.58 31.09 3.71
CA LYS A 542 -42.16 31.68 2.51
C LYS A 542 -41.86 30.75 1.32
N GLY A 543 -42.84 30.34 0.58
CA GLY A 543 -42.67 29.45 -0.58
C GLY A 543 -44.02 29.12 -1.21
N ASP A 544 -43.94 28.44 -2.34
CA ASP A 544 -45.13 28.05 -3.13
C ASP A 544 -45.98 27.00 -2.41
N VAL A 545 -45.40 26.26 -1.44
CA VAL A 545 -46.04 25.10 -0.79
C VAL A 545 -45.59 25.06 0.70
N GLY A 546 -46.48 24.66 1.58
CA GLY A 546 -46.18 24.50 3.02
C GLY A 546 -45.38 23.23 3.33
N LEU A 547 -44.63 23.22 4.48
CA LEU A 547 -43.82 22.06 4.90
C LEU A 547 -44.60 20.74 5.02
N PRO A 548 -45.84 20.70 5.53
CA PRO A 548 -46.60 19.44 5.55
C PRO A 548 -46.82 18.87 4.14
N GLN A 549 -47.16 19.71 3.18
CA GLN A 549 -47.42 19.31 1.78
C GLN A 549 -46.14 18.81 1.09
N ILE A 550 -44.98 19.42 1.39
CA ILE A 550 -43.68 18.90 0.88
C ILE A 550 -43.36 17.54 1.46
N SER A 551 -43.63 17.35 2.75
CA SER A 551 -43.43 16.06 3.38
C SER A 551 -44.29 14.97 2.73
N GLU A 552 -45.57 15.29 2.45
CA GLU A 552 -46.50 14.39 1.75
C GLU A 552 -46.06 14.12 0.30
N ALA A 553 -45.58 15.16 -0.41
CA ALA A 553 -45.05 15.01 -1.77
C ALA A 553 -43.83 14.10 -1.83
N VAL A 554 -42.92 14.23 -0.86
CA VAL A 554 -41.75 13.35 -0.75
C VAL A 554 -42.15 11.92 -0.40
N GLU A 555 -43.10 11.72 0.51
CA GLU A 555 -43.62 10.39 0.83
C GLU A 555 -44.31 9.76 -0.39
N GLY A 556 -45.11 10.53 -1.15
CA GLY A 556 -45.74 10.08 -2.38
C GLY A 556 -44.72 9.65 -3.44
N PHE A 557 -43.70 10.49 -3.66
CA PHE A 557 -42.62 10.22 -4.60
C PHE A 557 -41.84 8.92 -4.23
N LEU A 558 -41.57 8.70 -2.95
CA LEU A 558 -40.84 7.51 -2.49
C LEU A 558 -41.71 6.24 -2.60
N ARG A 559 -43.02 6.32 -2.33
CA ARG A 559 -43.97 5.20 -2.50
C ARG A 559 -44.08 4.79 -3.97
N GLU A 560 -44.18 5.76 -4.88
CA GLU A 560 -44.21 5.51 -6.32
C GLU A 560 -42.89 4.89 -6.81
N ALA A 561 -41.76 5.28 -6.16
CA ALA A 561 -40.46 4.68 -6.40
C ALA A 561 -40.42 3.19 -6.09
N GLU A 562 -41.10 2.77 -5.05
CA GLU A 562 -41.15 1.38 -4.57
C GLU A 562 -42.14 0.51 -5.32
N SER A 563 -43.25 1.06 -5.79
CA SER A 563 -44.27 0.31 -6.55
C SER A 563 -43.83 -0.14 -7.94
N GLY A 564 -42.82 0.54 -8.53
CA GLY A 564 -42.27 0.18 -9.84
C GLY A 564 -43.23 0.42 -11.03
N GLU A 565 -44.35 1.11 -10.80
CA GLU A 565 -45.43 1.31 -11.81
C GLU A 565 -45.06 2.34 -12.88
N SER A 566 -44.17 3.27 -12.58
CA SER A 566 -43.72 4.28 -13.55
C SER A 566 -42.41 3.90 -14.22
N SER A 567 -42.31 4.07 -15.54
CA SER A 567 -41.08 3.97 -16.30
C SER A 567 -40.03 4.94 -15.69
N ALA A 568 -38.82 4.46 -15.48
CA ALA A 568 -37.75 5.28 -14.89
C ALA A 568 -37.41 6.57 -15.67
N ALA A 569 -37.89 6.67 -16.93
CA ALA A 569 -37.70 7.82 -17.80
C ALA A 569 -38.75 8.93 -17.56
N ASP A 570 -39.93 8.58 -17.07
CA ASP A 570 -41.08 9.50 -16.95
C ASP A 570 -41.30 10.00 -15.52
N ARG A 571 -40.43 9.56 -14.57
CA ARG A 571 -40.60 9.92 -13.17
C ARG A 571 -40.22 11.39 -12.93
N PRO A 572 -41.06 12.19 -12.24
CA PRO A 572 -40.75 13.56 -11.86
C PRO A 572 -39.55 13.59 -10.92
N ARG A 573 -38.80 14.68 -10.95
CA ARG A 573 -37.64 14.89 -10.08
C ARG A 573 -38.06 15.42 -8.72
N MET A 574 -37.37 15.06 -7.66
CA MET A 574 -37.64 15.56 -6.33
C MET A 574 -36.40 16.30 -5.79
N ASN A 575 -36.19 17.52 -6.31
CA ASN A 575 -35.10 18.42 -5.90
C ASN A 575 -35.67 19.60 -5.12
N ILE A 576 -35.27 19.80 -3.88
CA ILE A 576 -35.77 20.81 -2.97
C ILE A 576 -34.64 21.80 -2.64
N LEU A 577 -34.88 23.09 -2.76
CA LEU A 577 -33.97 24.16 -2.32
C LEU A 577 -34.49 24.81 -1.05
N LEU A 578 -33.63 24.84 -0.04
CA LEU A 578 -33.85 25.57 1.21
C LEU A 578 -32.89 26.76 1.23
N TRP A 579 -33.41 27.98 1.37
CA TRP A 579 -32.57 29.16 1.39
C TRP A 579 -33.01 30.15 2.48
N GLY A 580 -32.10 31.00 2.92
CA GLY A 580 -32.37 32.04 3.91
C GLY A 580 -31.28 32.19 4.99
N PRO A 581 -31.44 33.10 5.93
CA PRO A 581 -30.42 33.40 6.95
C PRO A 581 -29.92 32.17 7.72
N PRO A 582 -28.68 32.21 8.21
CA PRO A 582 -28.14 31.14 9.04
C PRO A 582 -28.93 30.98 10.35
N GLY A 583 -29.00 29.77 10.89
CA GLY A 583 -29.66 29.46 12.14
C GLY A 583 -31.20 29.35 12.07
N THR A 584 -31.83 29.50 10.91
CA THR A 584 -33.29 29.43 10.71
C THR A 584 -33.85 28.01 10.70
N GLY A 585 -33.02 26.96 10.75
CA GLY A 585 -33.47 25.58 10.93
C GLY A 585 -33.47 24.74 9.66
N LYS A 586 -32.84 25.16 8.56
CA LYS A 586 -32.75 24.44 7.26
C LYS A 586 -32.26 23.00 7.42
N THR A 587 -31.11 22.82 8.04
CA THR A 587 -30.50 21.49 8.25
C THR A 587 -31.36 20.61 9.17
N GLU A 588 -31.96 21.18 10.22
CA GLU A 588 -32.86 20.46 11.14
C GLU A 588 -34.14 19.99 10.43
N PHE A 589 -34.65 20.79 9.49
CA PHE A 589 -35.78 20.38 8.66
C PHE A 589 -35.50 19.14 7.82
N VAL A 590 -34.30 19.04 7.22
CA VAL A 590 -33.92 17.85 6.45
C VAL A 590 -33.88 16.60 7.32
N LYS A 591 -33.34 16.73 8.55
CA LYS A 591 -33.33 15.62 9.52
C LYS A 591 -34.75 15.21 9.93
N TYR A 592 -35.62 16.19 10.15
CA TYR A 592 -37.04 15.94 10.44
C TYR A 592 -37.76 15.22 9.28
N LEU A 593 -37.53 15.69 8.05
CA LEU A 593 -38.09 15.07 6.84
C LEU A 593 -37.64 13.62 6.72
N ALA A 594 -36.35 13.38 6.87
CA ALA A 594 -35.74 12.05 6.79
C ALA A 594 -36.32 11.08 7.82
N LYS A 595 -36.47 11.54 9.06
CA LYS A 595 -37.10 10.76 10.14
C LYS A 595 -38.56 10.44 9.80
N LYS A 596 -39.31 11.40 9.26
CA LYS A 596 -40.72 11.24 8.91
C LYS A 596 -40.92 10.21 7.80
N VAL A 597 -40.05 10.23 6.77
CA VAL A 597 -40.13 9.30 5.63
C VAL A 597 -39.35 7.99 5.86
N GLY A 598 -38.74 7.81 7.03
CA GLY A 598 -37.97 6.60 7.37
C GLY A 598 -36.75 6.36 6.49
N ARG A 599 -36.10 7.44 5.97
CA ARG A 599 -34.94 7.35 5.10
C ARG A 599 -33.69 7.92 5.77
N LYS A 600 -32.53 7.43 5.38
CA LYS A 600 -31.24 8.00 5.75
C LYS A 600 -30.98 9.30 5.01
N VAL A 601 -30.06 10.10 5.52
CA VAL A 601 -29.54 11.29 4.85
C VAL A 601 -28.07 11.11 4.55
N VAL A 602 -27.67 11.29 3.31
CA VAL A 602 -26.27 11.46 2.92
C VAL A 602 -25.98 12.95 2.91
N VAL A 603 -25.26 13.43 3.92
CA VAL A 603 -24.91 14.85 4.05
C VAL A 603 -23.57 15.09 3.40
N LYS A 604 -23.51 16.12 2.54
CA LYS A 604 -22.24 16.63 1.95
C LYS A 604 -22.25 18.15 2.08
N MET A 605 -21.18 18.69 2.63
CA MET A 605 -20.96 20.14 2.62
C MET A 605 -20.35 20.58 1.28
N GLY A 606 -20.54 21.81 0.89
CA GLY A 606 -19.87 22.38 -0.28
C GLY A 606 -18.35 22.16 -0.25
N SER A 607 -17.73 22.29 0.92
CA SER A 607 -16.30 22.00 1.13
C SER A 607 -15.90 20.55 0.88
N ASP A 608 -16.77 19.58 1.15
CA ASP A 608 -16.49 18.14 0.96
C ASP A 608 -16.45 17.76 -0.52
N LEU A 609 -17.13 18.54 -1.34
CA LEU A 609 -17.21 18.33 -2.79
C LEU A 609 -16.06 19.00 -3.53
N LEU A 610 -15.50 20.10 -3.00
CA LEU A 610 -14.41 20.82 -3.62
C LEU A 610 -13.09 20.02 -3.54
N SER A 611 -12.31 20.08 -4.62
CA SER A 611 -10.99 19.46 -4.71
C SER A 611 -9.99 20.42 -5.33
N MET A 612 -8.75 20.43 -4.83
CA MET A 612 -7.65 21.21 -5.43
C MET A 612 -7.21 20.68 -6.79
N TRP A 613 -7.61 19.46 -7.16
CA TRP A 613 -7.23 18.80 -8.39
C TRP A 613 -8.31 18.96 -9.46
N VAL A 614 -7.90 19.26 -10.69
CA VAL A 614 -8.81 19.36 -11.85
C VAL A 614 -9.53 18.02 -12.05
N GLY A 615 -10.86 18.03 -12.15
CA GLY A 615 -11.69 16.83 -12.25
C GLY A 615 -12.03 16.17 -10.91
N GLY A 616 -11.41 16.60 -9.80
CA GLY A 616 -11.67 16.03 -8.47
C GLY A 616 -13.04 16.41 -7.92
N THR A 617 -13.47 17.65 -8.13
CA THR A 617 -14.78 18.15 -7.68
C THR A 617 -15.91 17.42 -8.41
N GLU A 618 -15.83 17.27 -9.74
CA GLU A 618 -16.82 16.56 -10.56
C GLU A 618 -16.96 15.10 -10.10
N LYS A 619 -15.85 14.49 -9.73
CA LYS A 619 -15.83 13.13 -9.20
C LYS A 619 -16.47 13.02 -7.82
N ASN A 620 -16.21 13.98 -6.94
CA ASN A 620 -16.82 14.02 -5.61
C ASN A 620 -18.33 14.25 -5.70
N ILE A 621 -18.77 15.14 -6.60
CA ILE A 621 -20.19 15.36 -6.90
C ILE A 621 -20.81 14.04 -7.35
N ARG A 622 -20.25 13.37 -8.35
CA ARG A 622 -20.74 12.08 -8.84
C ARG A 622 -20.87 11.05 -7.73
N ARG A 623 -19.83 10.89 -6.89
CA ARG A 623 -19.85 9.96 -5.77
C ARG A 623 -20.93 10.24 -4.76
N ALA A 624 -21.21 11.52 -4.45
CA ALA A 624 -22.26 11.89 -3.51
C ALA A 624 -23.65 11.42 -4.01
N PHE A 625 -23.96 11.61 -5.29
CA PHE A 625 -25.21 11.14 -5.88
C PHE A 625 -25.29 9.60 -5.92
N GLU A 626 -24.21 8.94 -6.32
CA GLU A 626 -24.15 7.48 -6.37
C GLU A 626 -24.27 6.84 -4.98
N GLU A 627 -23.70 7.47 -3.94
CA GLU A 627 -23.81 7.04 -2.55
C GLU A 627 -25.27 7.12 -2.07
N ALA A 628 -25.95 8.22 -2.35
CA ALA A 628 -27.36 8.41 -1.98
C ALA A 628 -28.29 7.44 -2.72
N GLU A 629 -28.03 7.16 -3.99
CA GLU A 629 -28.79 6.15 -4.76
C GLU A 629 -28.59 4.74 -4.22
N ALA A 630 -27.34 4.37 -3.91
CA ALA A 630 -27.01 3.04 -3.41
C ALA A 630 -27.65 2.75 -2.05
N ASP A 631 -27.72 3.75 -1.16
CA ASP A 631 -28.32 3.65 0.17
C ASP A 631 -29.83 3.95 0.18
N ASN A 632 -30.42 4.31 -0.96
CA ASN A 632 -31.80 4.79 -1.09
C ASN A 632 -32.08 5.91 -0.06
N ALA A 633 -31.16 6.84 0.04
CA ALA A 633 -31.11 7.92 1.03
C ALA A 633 -31.51 9.26 0.41
N ILE A 634 -31.88 10.22 1.26
CA ILE A 634 -32.02 11.62 0.87
C ILE A 634 -30.60 12.19 0.72
N LEU A 635 -30.26 12.75 -0.43
CA LEU A 635 -29.03 13.50 -0.62
C LEU A 635 -29.22 14.93 -0.11
N PHE A 636 -28.47 15.31 0.91
CA PHE A 636 -28.46 16.67 1.44
C PHE A 636 -27.14 17.37 1.13
N LEU A 637 -27.21 18.43 0.32
CA LEU A 637 -26.08 19.30 0.00
C LEU A 637 -26.20 20.59 0.79
N ASP A 638 -25.37 20.76 1.82
CA ASP A 638 -25.37 21.99 2.64
C ASP A 638 -24.30 22.97 2.13
N GLU A 639 -24.57 24.26 2.25
CA GLU A 639 -23.69 25.36 1.82
C GLU A 639 -23.24 25.22 0.35
N ILE A 640 -24.20 24.98 -0.56
CA ILE A 640 -23.90 24.78 -1.98
C ILE A 640 -23.34 26.03 -2.69
N ASP A 641 -23.43 27.21 -2.08
CA ASP A 641 -22.96 28.47 -2.61
C ASP A 641 -21.48 28.46 -2.95
N GLY A 642 -20.67 27.64 -2.26
CA GLY A 642 -19.25 27.45 -2.60
C GLY A 642 -18.97 26.76 -3.95
N ILE A 643 -19.95 26.00 -4.48
CA ILE A 643 -19.80 25.24 -5.74
C ILE A 643 -20.55 25.91 -6.89
N VAL A 644 -21.59 26.66 -6.57
CA VAL A 644 -22.63 27.12 -7.49
C VAL A 644 -22.63 28.64 -7.64
N GLN A 645 -21.46 29.23 -7.82
CA GLN A 645 -21.37 30.66 -8.12
C GLN A 645 -21.85 30.98 -9.54
N ASP A 646 -22.38 32.18 -9.73
CA ASP A 646 -22.83 32.66 -11.05
C ASP A 646 -21.69 32.58 -12.07
N ARG A 647 -21.94 31.91 -13.18
CA ARG A 647 -21.01 31.73 -14.29
C ARG A 647 -20.54 33.02 -14.93
N SER A 648 -21.29 34.12 -14.80
CA SER A 648 -20.90 35.43 -15.31
C SER A 648 -19.65 35.99 -14.63
N GLY A 649 -19.32 35.52 -13.41
CA GLY A 649 -18.12 35.85 -12.66
C GLY A 649 -16.99 34.82 -12.74
N ALA A 650 -17.20 33.67 -13.42
CA ALA A 650 -16.21 32.59 -13.47
C ALA A 650 -14.94 33.03 -14.20
N GLN A 651 -13.81 33.10 -13.48
CA GLN A 651 -12.51 33.45 -14.04
C GLN A 651 -11.79 32.26 -14.70
N ARG A 652 -12.26 31.04 -14.49
CA ARG A 652 -11.59 29.79 -14.89
C ARG A 652 -12.56 28.75 -15.47
N SER A 653 -12.16 28.08 -16.54
CA SER A 653 -13.01 27.12 -17.28
C SER A 653 -13.49 25.94 -16.43
N TRP A 654 -12.75 25.51 -15.40
CA TRP A 654 -13.14 24.39 -14.56
C TRP A 654 -14.34 24.68 -13.63
N GLU A 655 -14.54 25.93 -13.22
CA GLU A 655 -15.71 26.34 -12.42
C GLU A 655 -17.02 26.09 -13.18
N VAL A 656 -17.00 26.34 -14.46
CA VAL A 656 -18.14 26.05 -15.37
C VAL A 656 -18.39 24.55 -15.48
N THR A 657 -17.34 23.73 -15.50
CA THR A 657 -17.43 22.27 -15.63
C THR A 657 -18.05 21.64 -14.37
N GLN A 658 -17.67 22.12 -13.18
CA GLN A 658 -18.22 21.65 -11.89
C GLN A 658 -19.73 21.90 -11.81
N VAL A 659 -20.18 23.10 -12.16
CA VAL A 659 -21.61 23.45 -12.21
C VAL A 659 -22.34 22.56 -13.22
N ASN A 660 -21.75 22.29 -14.38
CA ASN A 660 -22.36 21.43 -15.40
C ASN A 660 -22.51 19.97 -14.90
N GLU A 661 -21.52 19.43 -14.22
CA GLU A 661 -21.64 18.07 -13.65
C GLU A 661 -22.75 18.01 -12.60
N LEU A 662 -22.84 19.01 -11.71
CA LEU A 662 -23.93 19.08 -10.74
C LEU A 662 -25.30 19.14 -11.42
N LEU A 663 -25.46 20.01 -12.42
CA LEU A 663 -26.70 20.11 -13.21
C LEU A 663 -27.07 18.78 -13.87
N HIS A 664 -26.10 18.12 -14.49
CA HIS A 664 -26.30 16.82 -15.14
C HIS A 664 -26.74 15.75 -14.14
N ARG A 665 -26.13 15.73 -12.94
CA ARG A 665 -26.51 14.79 -11.87
C ARG A 665 -27.90 15.08 -11.32
N MET A 666 -28.22 16.34 -11.05
CA MET A 666 -29.57 16.74 -10.60
C MET A 666 -30.68 16.34 -11.61
N GLU A 667 -30.34 16.34 -12.89
CA GLU A 667 -31.29 15.93 -13.94
C GLU A 667 -31.56 14.43 -13.99
N ASN A 668 -30.54 13.62 -13.65
CA ASN A 668 -30.60 12.17 -13.77
C ASN A 668 -30.86 11.44 -12.45
N PHE A 669 -30.86 12.18 -11.33
CA PHE A 669 -31.02 11.59 -10.00
C PHE A 669 -32.41 11.08 -9.76
N LYS A 670 -32.51 9.83 -9.33
CA LYS A 670 -33.79 9.13 -9.10
C LYS A 670 -34.28 9.17 -7.67
N GLY A 671 -33.49 9.77 -6.78
CA GLY A 671 -33.80 9.92 -5.37
C GLY A 671 -34.34 11.30 -5.03
N VAL A 672 -34.38 11.58 -3.71
CA VAL A 672 -34.76 12.89 -3.17
C VAL A 672 -33.47 13.66 -2.89
N MET A 673 -33.32 14.85 -3.48
CA MET A 673 -32.21 15.77 -3.21
C MET A 673 -32.71 17.01 -2.51
N VAL A 674 -32.04 17.40 -1.45
CA VAL A 674 -32.27 18.69 -0.75
C VAL A 674 -30.97 19.47 -0.78
N ALA A 675 -31.02 20.72 -1.16
CA ALA A 675 -29.89 21.62 -1.12
C ALA A 675 -30.19 22.79 -0.18
N ALA A 676 -29.19 23.28 0.55
CA ALA A 676 -29.32 24.46 1.39
C ALA A 676 -28.27 25.52 1.04
N THR A 677 -28.68 26.79 1.10
CA THR A 677 -27.81 27.95 0.90
C THR A 677 -28.21 29.10 1.83
N ASN A 678 -27.27 29.92 2.18
CA ASN A 678 -27.51 31.19 2.90
C ASN A 678 -27.66 32.38 1.93
N PHE A 679 -27.24 32.24 0.67
CA PHE A 679 -27.14 33.33 -0.31
C PHE A 679 -27.84 32.95 -1.64
N MET A 680 -29.12 33.32 -1.77
CA MET A 680 -29.90 33.00 -2.98
C MET A 680 -29.40 33.77 -4.21
N ASP A 681 -28.95 35.00 -4.03
CA ASP A 681 -28.57 35.90 -5.12
C ASP A 681 -27.30 35.46 -5.87
N ASN A 682 -26.52 34.56 -5.25
CA ASN A 682 -25.29 34.01 -5.84
C ASN A 682 -25.51 32.75 -6.68
N LEU A 683 -26.75 32.23 -6.73
CA LEU A 683 -27.03 30.97 -7.42
C LEU A 683 -27.27 31.19 -8.93
N ASP A 684 -26.63 30.34 -9.75
CA ASP A 684 -26.84 30.30 -11.19
C ASP A 684 -28.32 30.04 -11.53
N ALA A 685 -28.87 30.85 -12.44
CA ALA A 685 -30.30 30.75 -12.88
C ALA A 685 -30.63 29.38 -13.49
N ALA A 686 -29.66 28.68 -14.10
CA ALA A 686 -29.88 27.36 -14.66
C ALA A 686 -30.12 26.32 -13.57
N ILE A 687 -29.44 26.45 -12.41
CA ILE A 687 -29.63 25.57 -11.26
C ILE A 687 -31.00 25.81 -10.62
N MET A 688 -31.42 27.05 -10.51
CA MET A 688 -32.71 27.40 -9.95
C MET A 688 -33.90 26.72 -10.64
N ARG A 689 -33.78 26.48 -11.96
CA ARG A 689 -34.82 25.77 -12.76
C ARG A 689 -34.88 24.26 -12.52
N ARG A 690 -33.87 23.67 -11.86
CA ARG A 690 -33.81 22.23 -11.56
C ARG A 690 -34.39 21.88 -10.19
N PHE A 691 -34.70 22.86 -9.37
CA PHE A 691 -35.40 22.65 -8.11
C PHE A 691 -36.91 22.63 -8.32
N THR A 692 -37.55 21.55 -7.88
CA THR A 692 -39.00 21.34 -7.90
C THR A 692 -39.70 22.22 -6.88
N PHE A 693 -39.12 22.28 -5.67
CA PHE A 693 -39.63 23.12 -4.60
C PHE A 693 -38.55 24.10 -4.11
N LYS A 694 -38.93 25.32 -3.80
CA LYS A 694 -38.07 26.38 -3.31
C LYS A 694 -38.66 27.00 -2.05
N LEU A 695 -38.00 26.86 -0.93
CA LEU A 695 -38.44 27.27 0.39
C LEU A 695 -37.52 28.32 0.97
N GLN A 696 -38.06 29.46 1.33
CA GLN A 696 -37.36 30.50 2.07
C GLN A 696 -37.61 30.30 3.55
N PHE A 697 -36.57 30.13 4.29
CA PHE A 697 -36.54 30.21 5.76
C PHE A 697 -36.20 31.64 6.15
N ASP A 698 -37.12 32.32 6.86
CA ASP A 698 -36.91 33.70 7.30
C ASP A 698 -36.81 33.78 8.81
N TYR A 699 -36.46 34.97 9.31
CA TYR A 699 -36.47 35.24 10.74
C TYR A 699 -37.87 35.07 11.30
N LEU A 700 -37.96 34.70 12.60
CA LEU A 700 -39.20 34.40 13.29
C LEU A 700 -40.09 35.62 13.36
N GLU A 701 -41.36 35.44 13.10
CA GLU A 701 -42.44 36.39 13.39
C GLU A 701 -42.80 36.40 14.87
N GLU A 702 -43.63 37.34 15.32
CA GLU A 702 -43.96 37.54 16.71
C GLU A 702 -44.46 36.27 17.41
N GLU A 703 -45.40 35.57 16.80
CA GLU A 703 -45.93 34.29 17.32
C GLU A 703 -44.86 33.22 17.39
N GLY A 704 -44.03 33.10 16.34
CA GLY A 704 -42.91 32.17 16.28
C GLY A 704 -41.87 32.43 17.40
N LYS A 705 -41.52 33.69 17.63
CA LYS A 705 -40.60 34.07 18.72
C LYS A 705 -41.14 33.59 20.07
N ARG A 706 -42.45 33.76 20.33
CA ARG A 706 -43.10 33.31 21.54
C ARG A 706 -43.03 31.78 21.70
N ILE A 707 -43.43 31.05 20.66
CA ILE A 707 -43.40 29.58 20.65
C ILE A 707 -41.97 29.05 20.92
N PHE A 708 -40.95 29.60 20.24
CA PHE A 708 -39.58 29.19 20.46
C PHE A 708 -39.03 29.56 21.83
N PHE A 709 -39.40 30.73 22.39
CA PHE A 709 -39.01 31.12 23.74
C PHE A 709 -39.56 30.14 24.78
N GLU A 710 -40.86 29.90 24.78
CA GLU A 710 -41.54 29.03 25.74
C GLU A 710 -41.02 27.58 25.65
N ARG A 711 -40.80 27.10 24.43
CA ARG A 711 -40.28 25.74 24.19
C ARG A 711 -38.82 25.58 24.64
N MET A 712 -37.95 26.50 24.22
CA MET A 712 -36.52 26.40 24.48
C MET A 712 -36.14 26.64 25.93
N PHE A 713 -36.86 27.57 26.61
CA PHE A 713 -36.56 27.92 27.99
C PHE A 713 -37.51 27.27 29.00
N GLN A 714 -38.55 26.56 28.52
CA GLN A 714 -39.57 25.90 29.37
C GLN A 714 -40.21 26.84 30.40
N THR A 715 -40.51 28.06 29.99
CA THR A 715 -41.01 29.14 30.87
C THR A 715 -42.05 29.98 30.11
N ALA A 716 -43.15 30.27 30.74
CA ALA A 716 -44.15 31.16 30.18
C ALA A 716 -43.68 32.62 30.18
N LEU A 717 -44.09 33.40 29.20
CA LEU A 717 -43.83 34.83 29.09
C LEU A 717 -44.96 35.64 29.69
N GLY A 718 -44.59 36.66 30.52
CA GLY A 718 -45.51 37.71 30.90
C GLY A 718 -45.81 38.67 29.74
N GLU A 719 -46.87 39.46 29.84
CA GLU A 719 -47.26 40.37 28.73
C GLU A 719 -46.18 41.40 28.38
N ASP A 720 -45.47 41.96 29.39
CA ASP A 720 -44.38 42.89 29.12
C ASP A 720 -43.14 42.24 28.50
N ASP A 721 -42.76 41.03 28.95
CA ASP A 721 -41.68 40.27 28.36
C ASP A 721 -42.01 39.83 26.91
N ALA A 722 -43.30 39.52 26.65
CA ALA A 722 -43.76 39.18 25.30
C ALA A 722 -43.67 40.38 24.32
N LYS A 723 -44.03 41.57 24.77
CA LYS A 723 -43.86 42.83 24.00
C LYS A 723 -42.39 43.10 23.71
N ARG A 724 -41.52 42.91 24.71
CA ARG A 724 -40.09 43.09 24.55
C ARG A 724 -39.51 42.10 23.53
N LEU A 725 -39.89 40.82 23.64
CA LEU A 725 -39.45 39.78 22.69
C LEU A 725 -39.93 40.08 21.26
N ALA A 726 -41.16 40.52 21.08
CA ALA A 726 -41.72 40.92 19.79
C ALA A 726 -40.88 42.03 19.12
N GLY A 727 -40.40 42.99 19.93
CA GLY A 727 -39.56 44.10 19.48
C GLY A 727 -38.14 43.74 19.05
N ILE A 728 -37.63 42.54 19.37
CA ILE A 728 -36.29 42.13 18.99
C ILE A 728 -36.31 41.69 17.51
N PRO A 729 -35.58 42.36 16.59
CA PRO A 729 -35.58 42.01 15.18
C PRO A 729 -34.68 40.83 14.88
N ASN A 730 -34.85 40.17 13.73
CA ASN A 730 -33.93 39.19 13.14
C ASN A 730 -33.58 37.99 14.03
N LEU A 731 -34.54 37.53 14.84
CA LEU A 731 -34.35 36.30 15.63
C LEU A 731 -34.61 35.07 14.83
N ALA A 732 -33.69 34.11 14.93
CA ALA A 732 -33.78 32.77 14.34
C ALA A 732 -33.84 31.70 15.46
N PRO A 733 -34.37 30.50 15.20
CA PRO A 733 -34.38 29.38 16.17
C PRO A 733 -33.01 29.11 16.81
N GLY A 734 -31.94 29.26 16.04
CA GLY A 734 -30.56 29.06 16.48
C GLY A 734 -30.15 29.99 17.62
N ASP A 735 -30.64 31.24 17.64
CA ASP A 735 -30.29 32.23 18.64
C ASP A 735 -30.78 31.81 20.05
N PHE A 736 -32.00 31.26 20.10
CA PHE A 736 -32.55 30.72 21.36
C PHE A 736 -31.70 29.57 21.90
N ARG A 737 -31.19 28.71 21.00
CA ARG A 737 -30.28 27.63 21.37
C ARG A 737 -28.97 28.17 21.92
N THR A 738 -28.35 29.13 21.23
CA THR A 738 -27.10 29.79 21.67
C THR A 738 -27.25 30.43 23.03
N VAL A 739 -28.31 31.19 23.24
CA VAL A 739 -28.60 31.84 24.54
C VAL A 739 -28.84 30.79 25.63
N ARG A 740 -29.60 29.74 25.38
CA ARG A 740 -29.80 28.63 26.32
C ARG A 740 -28.46 27.98 26.72
N GLN A 741 -27.57 27.74 25.77
CA GLN A 741 -26.25 27.15 26.05
C GLN A 741 -25.36 28.12 26.83
N SER A 742 -25.32 29.42 26.49
CA SER A 742 -24.49 30.40 27.18
C SER A 742 -24.91 30.57 28.65
N LEU A 743 -26.21 30.60 28.90
CA LEU A 743 -26.76 30.71 30.26
C LEU A 743 -26.51 29.45 31.09
N TYR A 744 -26.48 28.27 30.49
CA TYR A 744 -26.14 27.03 31.18
C TYR A 744 -24.71 27.04 31.72
N TYR A 745 -23.74 27.53 30.92
CA TYR A 745 -22.33 27.56 31.33
C TYR A 745 -21.98 28.72 32.30
N LEU A 746 -22.70 29.82 32.21
CA LEU A 746 -22.40 30.99 33.05
C LEU A 746 -22.86 30.85 34.52
N GLY A 747 -23.81 29.95 34.79
CA GLY A 747 -24.38 29.73 36.13
C GLY A 747 -25.01 30.99 36.70
N GLY A 748 -25.96 30.89 37.59
CA GLY A 748 -26.60 32.01 38.23
C GLY A 748 -28.13 31.95 38.13
N ALA A 749 -28.85 32.93 38.74
CA ALA A 749 -30.31 33.02 38.66
C ALA A 749 -30.73 33.43 37.24
N VAL A 750 -31.19 32.43 36.44
CA VAL A 750 -31.66 32.66 35.07
C VAL A 750 -33.10 33.16 35.10
N THR A 751 -33.27 34.45 34.84
CA THR A 751 -34.59 35.11 34.74
C THR A 751 -35.00 35.31 33.29
N ASN A 752 -36.27 35.61 33.00
CA ASN A 752 -36.71 35.98 31.66
C ASN A 752 -35.98 37.21 31.13
N ALA A 753 -35.68 38.19 32.01
CA ALA A 753 -34.91 39.36 31.64
C ALA A 753 -33.52 39.00 31.12
N THR A 754 -32.76 38.11 31.80
CA THR A 754 -31.44 37.67 31.33
C THR A 754 -31.48 36.88 30.02
N ARG A 755 -32.57 36.14 29.75
CA ARG A 755 -32.79 35.45 28.46
C ARG A 755 -33.04 36.45 27.34
N LEU A 756 -33.86 37.46 27.57
CA LEU A 756 -34.16 38.52 26.61
C LEU A 756 -32.93 39.38 26.31
N ASP A 757 -32.16 39.77 27.35
CA ASP A 757 -30.88 40.45 27.15
C ASP A 757 -29.90 39.66 26.25
N GLY A 758 -29.84 38.33 26.45
CA GLY A 758 -29.08 37.42 25.59
C GLY A 758 -29.55 37.45 24.15
N LEU A 759 -30.86 37.36 23.90
CA LEU A 759 -31.45 37.39 22.55
C LEU A 759 -31.27 38.77 21.89
N GLU A 760 -31.37 39.88 22.61
CA GLU A 760 -31.08 41.23 22.10
C GLU A 760 -29.61 41.33 21.66
N LYS A 761 -28.70 40.77 22.44
CA LYS A 761 -27.28 40.74 22.12
C LYS A 761 -27.01 39.95 20.82
N GLU A 762 -27.55 38.72 20.68
CA GLU A 762 -27.42 37.92 19.45
C GLU A 762 -28.01 38.65 18.23
N SER A 763 -29.18 39.29 18.38
CA SER A 763 -29.79 40.11 17.34
C SER A 763 -28.88 41.29 16.91
N SER A 764 -28.26 41.97 17.90
CA SER A 764 -27.39 43.11 17.63
C SER A 764 -26.11 42.77 16.88
N LEU A 765 -25.54 41.57 17.11
CA LEU A 765 -24.37 41.06 16.41
C LEU A 765 -24.64 40.92 14.93
N LYS A 766 -25.83 40.52 14.53
CA LYS A 766 -26.22 40.38 13.12
C LYS A 766 -26.28 41.71 12.38
N LYS A 767 -26.68 42.80 13.07
CA LYS A 767 -26.69 44.18 12.50
C LYS A 767 -25.30 44.73 12.27
N GLY A 768 -24.32 44.35 13.11
CA GLY A 768 -22.92 44.77 12.96
C GLY A 768 -22.22 44.12 11.75
N ALA A 769 -22.52 42.90 11.46
CA ALA A 769 -21.93 42.17 10.32
C ALA A 769 -22.38 42.74 8.96
N ALA A 770 -23.59 43.27 8.85
CA ALA A 770 -24.09 43.89 7.61
C ALA A 770 -23.41 45.24 7.25
N ARG A 771 -22.66 45.85 8.19
CA ARG A 771 -21.95 47.14 7.98
C ARG A 771 -20.45 46.97 7.69
N SER A 772 -19.87 45.79 7.82
CA SER A 772 -18.42 45.55 7.67
C SER A 772 -18.00 44.88 6.32
N ILE A 773 -18.95 44.64 5.43
CA ILE A 773 -18.63 44.17 4.07
C ILE A 773 -18.68 45.35 3.12
N GLY A 774 -17.71 46.24 3.28
CA GLY A 774 -17.48 47.38 2.42
C GLY A 774 -16.01 47.78 2.48
N PHE A 775 -15.15 46.96 1.87
CA PHE A 775 -13.83 47.36 1.37
C PHE A 775 -13.46 46.48 0.18
#